data_5b62e734cbe2ae5722804de91ac902b3
#
_entry.id   5b62e734cbe2ae5722804de91ac902b3
#
_cell.length_a   1.000
_cell.length_b   1.000
_cell.length_c   1.000
_cell.angle_alpha   90.00
_cell.angle_beta   90.00
_cell.angle_gamma   90.00
#
_symmetry.space_group_name_H-M   'P 1'
#
loop_
_entity.id
_entity.type
_entity.pdbx_description
1 polymer ?
#
loop_
_entity_poly.entity_id
_entity_poly.type
_entity_poly.pdbx_seq_one_letter_code
_entity_poly.pdbx_strand_id
1 'polypeptide(L)'
;SPRGARINNAAKQTSGSVSFMELYSLVTELIGQNGRRGALMISIDCSHPDVEEFIQLKTDLNKVTKANISIRIDSEFMTAVKENKDYLLHFKRKETGEEIKRLVNARELFRRIAETNWDFAEPGALFWDRIKSWNLLSNTEEFSYAGVNPCAEEPLPAGGSCLLGSINLSEFVLNPFTDNASFDFAEFKNCVKTCVGALNDVLDEGLPLHPLPEQRESVAAWRQIGLGIMGLADMLLKLGLTYGEADAVELCGRIGFAMADSAIAASALLAKEAGPYPKCNIDEIMSTPFFAANTSEGTAALVKKYGLRNSQLLTIAPTGTLSTMLGISGGIEPIYANFYERKTESLHGTDVYYKVYTPIVKQYMHDFNISDDAYLPSYFVTAMTLDYRQRINMQAAWQEHIDASISSTVNVPNSFTVEETESLYMYAYDSGLKGVTIYRDGCKRTGILSSDTTKSVTAGDGLARGEIILVTDDVIGKKRKLITGCGSLHCIALFDPNTGALLETYLSKGSTGGCNNFMIGLSRMISISARGGIDIYTIIDQLNSTGSCPSYTVRRATKQDTSKGSCCPMAVGNALLDMYKEVQAEIAAKAEAPAPEAAPPKKAPKPKAVKNINKESILCPQCGEPLVFEGGCNLCKSCGWSKCF
;
A
#
# COMPACT_ATOMS: atom_id res chain seq x y z
N SER A 1 -22.77 -20.58 1.96
CA SER A 1 -23.58 -21.10 3.09
C SER A 1 -22.77 -21.03 4.37
N PRO A 2 -23.38 -20.70 5.51
CA PRO A 2 -22.74 -20.63 6.81
C PRO A 2 -22.11 -21.97 7.25
N ARG A 3 -21.14 -21.89 8.15
CA ARG A 3 -20.50 -23.05 8.76
C ARG A 3 -21.52 -23.96 9.41
N GLY A 4 -21.42 -25.26 9.17
CA GLY A 4 -22.33 -26.26 9.70
C GLY A 4 -23.66 -26.41 8.95
N ALA A 5 -23.96 -25.57 7.97
CA ALA A 5 -25.14 -25.73 7.13
C ALA A 5 -25.11 -27.08 6.38
N ARG A 6 -26.26 -27.74 6.26
CA ARG A 6 -26.37 -29.06 5.60
C ARG A 6 -26.06 -28.96 4.11
N ILE A 7 -25.33 -29.94 3.59
CA ILE A 7 -25.06 -30.12 2.15
C ILE A 7 -25.34 -31.55 1.73
N ASN A 8 -25.75 -31.74 0.46
CA ASN A 8 -26.16 -33.03 -0.07
C ASN A 8 -25.00 -33.84 -0.66
N ASN A 9 -23.85 -33.86 0.00
CA ASN A 9 -22.70 -34.67 -0.38
C ASN A 9 -22.15 -35.47 0.82
N ALA A 10 -21.06 -36.21 0.61
CA ALA A 10 -20.44 -37.06 1.64
C ALA A 10 -20.03 -36.30 2.90
N ALA A 11 -19.74 -35.00 2.80
CA ALA A 11 -19.34 -34.17 3.96
C ALA A 11 -20.51 -33.77 4.86
N LYS A 12 -21.77 -33.85 4.35
CA LYS A 12 -23.04 -33.55 5.06
C LYS A 12 -23.18 -32.12 5.60
N GLN A 13 -22.08 -31.43 5.88
CA GLN A 13 -22.06 -30.05 6.37
C GLN A 13 -20.98 -29.25 5.66
N THR A 14 -21.22 -27.95 5.45
CA THR A 14 -20.24 -27.03 4.91
C THR A 14 -19.23 -26.58 5.97
N SER A 15 -17.99 -26.33 5.54
CA SER A 15 -16.94 -25.71 6.38
C SER A 15 -17.12 -24.20 6.61
N GLY A 16 -18.14 -23.58 5.96
CA GLY A 16 -18.44 -22.16 6.10
C GLY A 16 -17.83 -21.30 5.00
N SER A 17 -18.24 -20.02 4.98
CA SER A 17 -17.79 -19.05 3.96
C SER A 17 -16.30 -18.76 4.08
N VAL A 18 -15.78 -18.64 5.30
CA VAL A 18 -14.39 -18.25 5.60
C VAL A 18 -13.37 -19.25 5.06
N SER A 19 -13.66 -20.55 5.14
CA SER A 19 -12.75 -21.59 4.64
C SER A 19 -12.48 -21.52 3.12
N PHE A 20 -13.42 -21.00 2.33
CA PHE A 20 -13.23 -20.82 0.89
C PHE A 20 -12.40 -19.58 0.54
N MET A 21 -12.26 -18.63 1.46
CA MET A 21 -11.47 -17.40 1.23
C MET A 21 -9.99 -17.71 1.05
N GLU A 22 -9.47 -18.74 1.73
CA GLU A 22 -8.07 -19.18 1.56
C GLU A 22 -7.83 -19.69 0.13
N LEU A 23 -8.78 -20.43 -0.44
CA LEU A 23 -8.69 -20.89 -1.83
C LEU A 23 -8.64 -19.70 -2.80
N TYR A 24 -9.54 -18.71 -2.64
CA TYR A 24 -9.55 -17.54 -3.52
C TYR A 24 -8.27 -16.70 -3.35
N SER A 25 -7.77 -16.56 -2.13
CA SER A 25 -6.51 -15.87 -1.86
C SER A 25 -5.33 -16.58 -2.52
N LEU A 26 -5.27 -17.91 -2.45
CA LEU A 26 -4.24 -18.72 -3.12
C LEU A 26 -4.31 -18.57 -4.65
N VAL A 27 -5.51 -18.63 -5.24
CA VAL A 27 -5.68 -18.42 -6.69
C VAL A 27 -5.18 -17.04 -7.11
N THR A 28 -5.51 -16.00 -6.33
CA THR A 28 -5.06 -14.62 -6.58
C THR A 28 -3.53 -14.49 -6.47
N GLU A 29 -2.89 -15.27 -5.61
CA GLU A 29 -1.43 -15.31 -5.50
C GLU A 29 -0.76 -15.96 -6.70
N LEU A 30 -1.35 -17.06 -7.19
CA LEU A 30 -0.79 -17.85 -8.29
C LEU A 30 -0.97 -17.17 -9.65
N ILE A 31 -2.11 -16.47 -9.85
CA ILE A 31 -2.44 -15.82 -11.12
C ILE A 31 -2.02 -14.35 -11.04
N GLY A 32 -0.76 -14.10 -11.31
CA GLY A 32 -0.20 -12.74 -11.40
C GLY A 32 -0.13 -12.25 -12.85
N GLN A 33 -0.17 -10.94 -13.06
CA GLN A 33 0.04 -10.31 -14.36
C GLN A 33 1.50 -9.83 -14.47
N ASN A 34 2.38 -10.63 -15.07
CA ASN A 34 3.76 -10.26 -15.40
C ASN A 34 4.50 -9.47 -14.29
N GLY A 35 4.55 -10.05 -13.08
CA GLY A 35 5.20 -9.45 -11.91
C GLY A 35 4.30 -8.51 -11.07
N ARG A 36 3.10 -8.18 -11.53
CA ARG A 36 2.11 -7.45 -10.75
C ARG A 36 1.28 -8.42 -9.92
N ARG A 37 1.12 -8.11 -8.63
CA ARG A 37 0.30 -8.93 -7.71
C ARG A 37 -1.16 -8.86 -8.11
N GLY A 38 -1.86 -10.01 -8.06
CA GLY A 38 -3.31 -10.03 -8.09
C GLY A 38 -3.88 -9.28 -6.87
N ALA A 39 -5.07 -8.70 -7.02
CA ALA A 39 -5.78 -8.02 -5.96
C ALA A 39 -7.22 -8.57 -5.88
N LEU A 40 -7.72 -8.79 -4.67
CA LEU A 40 -9.02 -9.39 -4.42
C LEU A 40 -9.71 -8.63 -3.27
N MET A 41 -11.01 -8.40 -3.40
CA MET A 41 -11.88 -7.98 -2.31
C MET A 41 -12.85 -9.10 -1.98
N ILE A 42 -12.94 -9.44 -0.70
CA ILE A 42 -13.98 -10.32 -0.19
C ILE A 42 -14.80 -9.55 0.84
N SER A 43 -16.10 -9.48 0.63
CA SER A 43 -17.00 -8.83 1.58
C SER A 43 -18.09 -9.80 2.06
N ILE A 44 -18.57 -9.58 3.28
CA ILE A 44 -19.66 -10.34 3.89
C ILE A 44 -20.72 -9.37 4.43
N ASP A 45 -21.99 -9.78 4.40
CA ASP A 45 -23.04 -9.00 5.05
C ASP A 45 -22.92 -9.09 6.57
N CYS A 46 -23.12 -7.96 7.27
CA CYS A 46 -23.09 -7.92 8.74
C CYS A 46 -24.14 -8.88 9.36
N SER A 47 -25.20 -9.19 8.63
CA SER A 47 -26.23 -10.17 9.05
C SER A 47 -25.84 -11.64 8.81
N HIS A 48 -24.72 -11.94 8.17
CA HIS A 48 -24.34 -13.33 7.87
C HIS A 48 -23.90 -14.07 9.14
N PRO A 49 -24.33 -15.34 9.40
CA PRO A 49 -23.96 -16.10 10.59
C PRO A 49 -22.45 -16.29 10.82
N ASP A 50 -21.63 -16.28 9.75
CA ASP A 50 -20.17 -16.41 9.84
C ASP A 50 -19.44 -15.06 10.01
N VAL A 51 -20.14 -13.95 10.25
CA VAL A 51 -19.53 -12.61 10.30
C VAL A 51 -18.48 -12.48 11.41
N GLU A 52 -18.68 -13.11 12.56
CA GLU A 52 -17.72 -13.08 13.67
C GLU A 52 -16.42 -13.81 13.31
N GLU A 53 -16.52 -14.97 12.63
CA GLU A 53 -15.35 -15.70 12.11
C GLU A 53 -14.63 -14.90 11.03
N PHE A 54 -15.39 -14.20 10.18
CA PHE A 54 -14.85 -13.31 9.15
C PHE A 54 -14.07 -12.12 9.75
N ILE A 55 -14.59 -11.47 10.80
CA ILE A 55 -13.91 -10.37 11.50
C ILE A 55 -12.55 -10.85 12.04
N GLN A 56 -12.52 -12.02 12.65
CA GLN A 56 -11.32 -12.56 13.30
C GLN A 56 -10.30 -13.13 12.30
N LEU A 57 -10.64 -13.30 11.04
CA LEU A 57 -9.78 -13.98 10.06
C LEU A 57 -8.37 -13.38 9.97
N LYS A 58 -8.27 -12.06 9.95
CA LYS A 58 -7.01 -11.33 9.78
C LYS A 58 -6.17 -11.23 11.07
N THR A 59 -6.64 -11.74 12.18
CA THR A 59 -5.81 -11.87 13.39
C THR A 59 -4.67 -12.88 13.19
N ASP A 60 -4.82 -13.80 12.23
CA ASP A 60 -3.74 -14.61 11.69
C ASP A 60 -3.24 -13.99 10.37
N LEU A 61 -2.12 -13.29 10.44
CA LEU A 61 -1.53 -12.58 9.28
C LEU A 61 -1.08 -13.51 8.14
N ASN A 62 -1.05 -14.83 8.36
CA ASN A 62 -0.70 -15.81 7.33
C ASN A 62 -1.91 -16.27 6.52
N LYS A 63 -3.14 -15.92 6.95
CA LYS A 63 -4.37 -16.31 6.28
C LYS A 63 -4.87 -15.23 5.33
N VAL A 64 -5.37 -15.66 4.18
CA VAL A 64 -6.02 -14.79 3.17
C VAL A 64 -5.18 -13.54 2.87
N THR A 65 -3.88 -13.74 2.63
CA THR A 65 -2.89 -12.65 2.49
C THR A 65 -3.05 -11.80 1.24
N LYS A 66 -3.81 -12.28 0.23
CA LYS A 66 -3.99 -11.61 -1.07
C LYS A 66 -5.38 -11.00 -1.28
N ALA A 67 -6.22 -11.00 -0.24
CA ALA A 67 -7.51 -10.35 -0.29
C ALA A 67 -7.61 -9.24 0.76
N ASN A 68 -8.16 -8.09 0.35
CA ASN A 68 -8.74 -7.14 1.28
C ASN A 68 -10.11 -7.66 1.72
N ILE A 69 -10.46 -7.43 2.97
CA ILE A 69 -11.76 -7.87 3.51
C ILE A 69 -12.57 -6.69 4.04
N SER A 70 -13.88 -6.71 3.79
CA SER A 70 -14.79 -5.64 4.25
C SER A 70 -16.13 -6.20 4.68
N ILE A 71 -16.80 -5.53 5.61
CA ILE A 71 -18.13 -5.88 6.07
C ILE A 71 -19.14 -4.94 5.40
N ARG A 72 -20.16 -5.52 4.78
CA ARG A 72 -21.30 -4.80 4.25
C ARG A 72 -22.28 -4.52 5.39
N ILE A 73 -22.29 -3.30 5.84
CA ILE A 73 -23.07 -2.81 6.99
C ILE A 73 -24.38 -2.22 6.48
N ASP A 74 -25.49 -2.69 7.02
CA ASP A 74 -26.82 -2.14 6.74
C ASP A 74 -27.26 -1.13 7.81
N SER A 75 -28.32 -0.39 7.50
CA SER A 75 -28.85 0.65 8.37
C SER A 75 -29.57 0.08 9.62
N GLU A 76 -30.09 -1.13 9.52
CA GLU A 76 -30.70 -1.85 10.65
C GLU A 76 -29.64 -2.17 11.72
N PHE A 77 -28.48 -2.68 11.29
CA PHE A 77 -27.35 -2.92 12.18
C PHE A 77 -26.87 -1.64 12.86
N MET A 78 -26.66 -0.54 12.10
CA MET A 78 -26.21 0.73 12.67
C MET A 78 -27.22 1.31 13.66
N THR A 79 -28.51 1.15 13.40
CA THR A 79 -29.57 1.54 14.33
C THR A 79 -29.51 0.71 15.61
N ALA A 80 -29.37 -0.62 15.49
CA ALA A 80 -29.22 -1.51 16.62
C ALA A 80 -27.96 -1.20 17.46
N VAL A 81 -26.84 -0.82 16.79
CA VAL A 81 -25.62 -0.35 17.48
C VAL A 81 -25.87 0.90 18.30
N LYS A 82 -26.52 1.92 17.71
CA LYS A 82 -26.85 3.18 18.42
C LYS A 82 -27.75 2.95 19.63
N GLU A 83 -28.72 2.07 19.50
CA GLU A 83 -29.71 1.76 20.52
C GLU A 83 -29.26 0.65 21.50
N ASN A 84 -28.09 0.07 21.28
CA ASN A 84 -27.55 -1.08 22.05
C ASN A 84 -28.54 -2.26 22.11
N LYS A 85 -29.09 -2.62 20.95
CA LYS A 85 -30.05 -3.71 20.78
C LYS A 85 -29.40 -4.97 20.22
N ASP A 86 -30.12 -6.07 20.32
CA ASP A 86 -29.77 -7.30 19.62
C ASP A 86 -30.05 -7.15 18.11
N TYR A 87 -29.18 -7.80 17.31
CA TYR A 87 -29.24 -7.85 15.88
C TYR A 87 -29.31 -9.32 15.39
N LEU A 88 -30.15 -9.58 14.40
CA LEU A 88 -30.40 -10.92 13.91
C LEU A 88 -29.41 -11.30 12.81
N LEU A 89 -28.47 -12.18 13.12
CA LEU A 89 -27.72 -12.89 12.09
C LEU A 89 -28.62 -13.94 11.45
N HIS A 90 -28.74 -13.93 10.14
CA HIS A 90 -29.61 -14.85 9.42
C HIS A 90 -29.08 -15.24 8.04
N PHE A 91 -29.41 -16.44 7.60
CA PHE A 91 -29.13 -16.93 6.26
C PHE A 91 -30.22 -17.94 5.87
N LYS A 92 -30.80 -17.74 4.68
CA LYS A 92 -31.76 -18.66 4.09
C LYS A 92 -31.15 -19.35 2.87
N ARG A 93 -31.05 -20.67 2.94
CA ARG A 93 -30.54 -21.45 1.82
C ARG A 93 -31.61 -21.56 0.70
N LYS A 94 -31.20 -21.17 -0.51
CA LYS A 94 -32.09 -21.20 -1.66
C LYS A 94 -32.55 -22.63 -2.05
N GLU A 95 -31.61 -23.60 -1.95
CA GLU A 95 -31.83 -24.98 -2.40
C GLU A 95 -32.67 -25.82 -1.44
N THR A 96 -32.59 -25.54 -0.14
CA THR A 96 -33.25 -26.38 0.89
C THR A 96 -34.31 -25.63 1.70
N GLY A 97 -34.35 -24.29 1.59
CA GLY A 97 -35.19 -23.45 2.43
C GLY A 97 -34.76 -23.38 3.91
N GLU A 98 -33.64 -24.03 4.29
CA GLU A 98 -33.13 -24.03 5.66
C GLU A 98 -32.80 -22.60 6.10
N GLU A 99 -33.33 -22.18 7.23
CA GLU A 99 -33.05 -20.89 7.84
C GLU A 99 -32.13 -21.06 9.05
N ILE A 100 -30.99 -20.36 9.04
CA ILE A 100 -30.06 -20.29 10.15
C ILE A 100 -30.22 -18.91 10.76
N LYS A 101 -30.51 -18.85 12.08
CA LYS A 101 -30.79 -17.61 12.79
C LYS A 101 -30.04 -17.60 14.12
N ARG A 102 -29.40 -16.47 14.46
CA ARG A 102 -28.74 -16.26 15.74
C ARG A 102 -28.80 -14.79 16.12
N LEU A 103 -29.18 -14.48 17.35
CA LEU A 103 -29.14 -13.13 17.91
C LEU A 103 -27.75 -12.85 18.48
N VAL A 104 -27.25 -11.64 18.23
CA VAL A 104 -26.02 -11.10 18.79
C VAL A 104 -26.25 -9.67 19.24
N ASN A 105 -25.55 -9.21 20.27
CA ASN A 105 -25.60 -7.79 20.61
C ASN A 105 -24.88 -6.98 19.53
N ALA A 106 -25.57 -6.01 18.91
CA ALA A 106 -25.04 -5.22 17.81
C ALA A 106 -23.83 -4.36 18.24
N ARG A 107 -23.87 -3.79 19.45
CA ARG A 107 -22.80 -2.95 19.97
C ARG A 107 -21.51 -3.75 20.21
N GLU A 108 -21.62 -4.97 20.73
CA GLU A 108 -20.47 -5.84 20.91
C GLU A 108 -19.87 -6.30 19.58
N LEU A 109 -20.71 -6.61 18.59
CA LEU A 109 -20.24 -6.96 17.25
C LEU A 109 -19.52 -5.79 16.58
N PHE A 110 -20.07 -4.57 16.69
CA PHE A 110 -19.46 -3.34 16.17
C PHE A 110 -18.11 -3.06 16.85
N ARG A 111 -18.02 -3.22 18.16
CA ARG A 111 -16.77 -3.08 18.90
C ARG A 111 -15.70 -4.07 18.41
N ARG A 112 -16.06 -5.32 18.16
CA ARG A 112 -15.12 -6.32 17.60
C ARG A 112 -14.62 -5.93 16.20
N ILE A 113 -15.47 -5.32 15.36
CA ILE A 113 -15.06 -4.78 14.07
C ILE A 113 -14.00 -3.69 14.28
N ALA A 114 -14.25 -2.75 15.20
CA ALA A 114 -13.34 -1.66 15.51
C ALA A 114 -12.00 -2.15 16.11
N GLU A 115 -12.03 -3.08 17.06
CA GLU A 115 -10.85 -3.67 17.68
C GLU A 115 -9.96 -4.40 16.66
N THR A 116 -10.58 -5.19 15.78
CA THR A 116 -9.83 -5.92 14.75
C THR A 116 -9.24 -4.96 13.71
N ASN A 117 -10.00 -3.94 13.30
CA ASN A 117 -9.47 -2.91 12.40
C ASN A 117 -8.33 -2.12 13.06
N TRP A 118 -8.47 -1.75 14.34
CA TRP A 118 -7.45 -1.04 15.11
C TRP A 118 -6.12 -1.79 15.17
N ASP A 119 -6.18 -3.12 15.35
CA ASP A 119 -5.01 -4.00 15.42
C ASP A 119 -4.41 -4.34 14.04
N PHE A 120 -5.26 -4.53 13.02
CA PHE A 120 -4.85 -5.14 11.74
C PHE A 120 -5.20 -4.31 10.50
N ALA A 121 -5.79 -3.12 10.65
CA ALA A 121 -6.30 -2.26 9.57
C ALA A 121 -7.34 -2.95 8.65
N GLU A 122 -7.93 -4.05 9.10
CA GLU A 122 -9.00 -4.82 8.44
C GLU A 122 -9.90 -5.45 9.51
N PRO A 123 -11.20 -5.66 9.22
CA PRO A 123 -11.92 -5.40 7.98
C PRO A 123 -12.24 -3.91 7.77
N GLY A 124 -12.44 -3.51 6.49
CA GLY A 124 -13.03 -2.22 6.15
C GLY A 124 -14.55 -2.22 6.35
N ALA A 125 -15.16 -1.03 6.38
CA ALA A 125 -16.60 -0.84 6.45
C ALA A 125 -17.17 -0.34 5.12
N LEU A 126 -18.22 -1.01 4.62
CA LEU A 126 -19.00 -0.61 3.47
C LEU A 126 -20.44 -0.37 3.92
N PHE A 127 -20.92 0.85 3.88
CA PHE A 127 -22.30 1.21 4.23
C PHE A 127 -23.21 0.87 3.05
N TRP A 128 -23.65 -0.40 3.04
CA TRP A 128 -24.21 -1.04 1.87
C TRP A 128 -25.51 -0.45 1.39
N ASP A 129 -26.36 -0.01 2.30
CA ASP A 129 -27.62 0.65 1.95
C ASP A 129 -27.38 2.01 1.30
N ARG A 130 -26.33 2.74 1.72
CA ARG A 130 -25.92 3.98 1.08
C ARG A 130 -25.39 3.73 -0.34
N ILE A 131 -24.59 2.67 -0.54
CA ILE A 131 -24.12 2.26 -1.86
C ILE A 131 -25.32 1.98 -2.78
N LYS A 132 -26.35 1.28 -2.30
CA LYS A 132 -27.54 0.95 -3.08
C LYS A 132 -28.46 2.14 -3.37
N SER A 133 -28.56 3.08 -2.45
CA SER A 133 -29.56 4.16 -2.54
C SER A 133 -29.05 5.46 -3.16
N TRP A 134 -27.73 5.71 -3.19
CA TRP A 134 -27.15 6.98 -3.64
C TRP A 134 -26.35 6.82 -4.94
N ASN A 135 -27.07 6.59 -6.05
CA ASN A 135 -26.51 6.41 -7.39
C ASN A 135 -27.62 6.57 -8.45
N LEU A 136 -27.24 6.55 -9.73
CA LEU A 136 -28.16 6.70 -10.87
C LEU A 136 -29.06 5.46 -11.12
N LEU A 137 -28.76 4.32 -10.48
CA LEU A 137 -29.46 3.05 -10.67
C LEU A 137 -30.29 2.63 -9.45
N SER A 138 -30.39 3.48 -8.42
CA SER A 138 -31.00 3.11 -7.13
C SER A 138 -32.48 2.71 -7.24
N ASN A 139 -33.17 3.13 -8.28
CA ASN A 139 -34.59 2.81 -8.55
C ASN A 139 -34.77 1.79 -9.70
N THR A 140 -33.66 1.19 -10.18
CA THR A 140 -33.71 0.22 -11.29
C THR A 140 -33.85 -1.19 -10.73
N GLU A 141 -35.04 -1.82 -10.88
CA GLU A 141 -35.33 -3.13 -10.31
C GLU A 141 -34.45 -4.27 -10.88
N GLU A 142 -34.05 -4.18 -12.14
CA GLU A 142 -33.20 -5.18 -12.81
C GLU A 142 -31.72 -5.09 -12.39
N PHE A 143 -31.32 -4.04 -11.65
CA PHE A 143 -29.95 -3.80 -11.28
C PHE A 143 -29.65 -4.20 -9.84
N SER A 144 -28.52 -4.86 -9.61
CA SER A 144 -28.01 -5.11 -8.26
C SER A 144 -26.50 -5.14 -8.24
N TYR A 145 -25.92 -4.54 -7.22
CA TYR A 145 -24.50 -4.65 -6.95
C TYR A 145 -24.15 -6.03 -6.38
N ALA A 146 -23.17 -6.71 -6.98
CA ALA A 146 -22.63 -7.99 -6.49
C ALA A 146 -21.54 -7.77 -5.43
N GLY A 147 -20.74 -6.73 -5.58
CA GLY A 147 -19.62 -6.43 -4.70
C GLY A 147 -18.94 -5.11 -5.07
N VAL A 148 -17.73 -4.93 -4.54
CA VAL A 148 -16.87 -3.80 -4.86
C VAL A 148 -15.49 -4.31 -5.32
N ASN A 149 -14.73 -3.47 -6.01
CA ASN A 149 -13.33 -3.73 -6.34
C ASN A 149 -12.42 -3.72 -5.09
N PRO A 150 -11.13 -4.10 -5.19
CA PRO A 150 -10.22 -4.20 -4.03
C PRO A 150 -10.04 -2.92 -3.21
N CYS A 151 -10.18 -1.76 -3.83
CA CYS A 151 -10.07 -0.45 -3.16
C CYS A 151 -11.43 0.15 -2.76
N ALA A 152 -12.54 -0.54 -3.05
CA ALA A 152 -13.92 -0.21 -2.67
C ALA A 152 -14.52 1.05 -3.32
N GLU A 153 -13.88 1.65 -4.32
CA GLU A 153 -14.43 2.80 -5.04
C GLU A 153 -15.43 2.41 -6.14
N GLU A 154 -15.39 1.17 -6.62
CA GLU A 154 -16.25 0.68 -7.70
C GLU A 154 -17.23 -0.40 -7.20
N PRO A 155 -18.43 -0.05 -6.79
CA PRO A 155 -19.53 -1.02 -6.68
C PRO A 155 -19.92 -1.48 -8.08
N LEU A 156 -19.98 -2.79 -8.28
CA LEU A 156 -20.20 -3.39 -9.59
C LEU A 156 -21.28 -4.50 -9.54
N PRO A 157 -22.07 -4.67 -10.62
CA PRO A 157 -22.89 -5.85 -10.80
C PRO A 157 -22.04 -7.08 -11.06
N ALA A 158 -22.64 -8.26 -11.05
CA ALA A 158 -21.98 -9.48 -11.50
C ALA A 158 -21.48 -9.32 -12.95
N GLY A 159 -20.23 -9.69 -13.20
CA GLY A 159 -19.59 -9.48 -14.51
C GLY A 159 -19.26 -8.04 -14.85
N GLY A 160 -19.43 -7.08 -13.94
CA GLY A 160 -19.04 -5.69 -14.15
C GLY A 160 -17.52 -5.53 -14.27
N SER A 161 -17.08 -4.42 -14.87
CA SER A 161 -15.67 -4.11 -15.09
C SER A 161 -15.37 -2.66 -14.70
N CYS A 162 -14.24 -2.45 -14.02
CA CYS A 162 -13.74 -1.12 -13.71
C CYS A 162 -13.04 -0.50 -14.93
N LEU A 163 -13.49 0.67 -15.37
CA LEU A 163 -12.80 1.48 -16.38
C LEU A 163 -12.61 2.88 -15.80
N LEU A 164 -11.36 3.21 -15.44
CA LEU A 164 -11.04 4.37 -14.62
C LEU A 164 -10.30 5.45 -15.38
N GLY A 165 -10.64 6.70 -15.08
CA GLY A 165 -9.89 7.89 -15.45
C GLY A 165 -9.81 8.85 -14.26
N SER A 166 -8.80 9.72 -14.21
CA SER A 166 -8.65 10.69 -13.11
C SER A 166 -8.14 12.02 -13.62
N ILE A 167 -8.81 13.10 -13.25
CA ILE A 167 -8.47 14.48 -13.62
C ILE A 167 -7.55 15.06 -12.53
N ASN A 168 -6.45 15.68 -12.94
CA ASN A 168 -5.60 16.44 -12.03
C ASN A 168 -6.21 17.80 -11.72
N LEU A 169 -6.82 17.95 -10.55
CA LEU A 169 -7.46 19.19 -10.12
C LEU A 169 -6.49 20.37 -10.01
N SER A 170 -5.23 20.11 -9.71
CA SER A 170 -4.24 21.17 -9.47
C SER A 170 -3.90 22.00 -10.73
N GLU A 171 -4.24 21.48 -11.93
CA GLU A 171 -4.02 22.18 -13.19
C GLU A 171 -5.09 23.25 -13.50
N PHE A 172 -6.20 23.24 -12.77
CA PHE A 172 -7.27 24.21 -12.94
C PHE A 172 -7.17 25.39 -11.98
N VAL A 173 -6.06 25.55 -11.28
CA VAL A 173 -5.82 26.70 -10.40
C VAL A 173 -5.17 27.83 -11.18
N LEU A 174 -5.87 28.95 -11.28
CA LEU A 174 -5.37 30.20 -11.82
C LEU A 174 -4.65 30.99 -10.72
N ASN A 175 -3.54 31.66 -11.04
CA ASN A 175 -2.74 32.47 -10.13
C ASN A 175 -2.38 31.74 -8.81
N PRO A 176 -1.77 30.53 -8.87
CA PRO A 176 -1.51 29.73 -7.68
C PRO A 176 -0.68 30.49 -6.63
N PHE A 177 -0.95 30.24 -5.36
CA PHE A 177 -0.26 30.81 -4.20
C PHE A 177 -0.35 32.32 -4.07
N THR A 178 -1.38 32.94 -4.63
CA THR A 178 -1.63 34.39 -4.51
C THR A 178 -3.01 34.66 -3.92
N ASP A 179 -3.25 35.89 -3.45
CA ASP A 179 -4.59 36.33 -2.96
C ASP A 179 -5.68 36.28 -4.04
N ASN A 180 -5.30 36.23 -5.32
CA ASN A 180 -6.21 36.12 -6.46
C ASN A 180 -6.30 34.69 -7.02
N ALA A 181 -5.85 33.70 -6.26
CA ALA A 181 -5.95 32.31 -6.67
C ALA A 181 -7.41 31.88 -6.82
N SER A 182 -7.74 31.20 -7.89
CA SER A 182 -9.11 30.77 -8.18
C SER A 182 -9.15 29.50 -8.98
N PHE A 183 -10.28 28.76 -8.91
CA PHE A 183 -10.47 27.54 -9.68
C PHE A 183 -11.19 27.84 -11.01
N ASP A 184 -10.64 27.36 -12.13
CA ASP A 184 -11.23 27.51 -13.47
C ASP A 184 -12.31 26.45 -13.72
N PHE A 185 -13.54 26.79 -13.33
CA PHE A 185 -14.70 25.93 -13.55
C PHE A 185 -15.03 25.73 -15.03
N ALA A 186 -14.71 26.68 -15.91
CA ALA A 186 -15.07 26.58 -17.32
C ALA A 186 -14.21 25.51 -18.02
N GLU A 187 -12.90 25.59 -17.83
CA GLU A 187 -11.97 24.63 -18.40
C GLU A 187 -12.12 23.24 -17.74
N PHE A 188 -12.38 23.20 -16.44
CA PHE A 188 -12.66 21.94 -15.73
C PHE A 188 -13.88 21.20 -16.31
N LYS A 189 -15.01 21.89 -16.55
CA LYS A 189 -16.20 21.31 -17.17
C LYS A 189 -15.94 20.79 -18.58
N ASN A 190 -15.11 21.48 -19.36
CA ASN A 190 -14.70 21.05 -20.70
C ASN A 190 -13.85 19.76 -20.61
N CYS A 191 -12.89 19.72 -19.68
CA CYS A 191 -12.08 18.55 -19.41
C CYS A 191 -12.94 17.33 -19.01
N VAL A 192 -13.90 17.51 -18.10
CA VAL A 192 -14.84 16.43 -17.69
C VAL A 192 -15.54 15.83 -18.91
N LYS A 193 -16.10 16.67 -19.79
CA LYS A 193 -16.79 16.22 -21.02
C LYS A 193 -15.87 15.42 -21.93
N THR A 194 -14.66 15.92 -22.13
CA THR A 194 -13.64 15.24 -22.95
C THR A 194 -13.26 13.88 -22.36
N CYS A 195 -13.05 13.81 -21.04
CA CYS A 195 -12.71 12.56 -20.35
C CYS A 195 -13.84 11.52 -20.40
N VAL A 196 -15.10 11.94 -20.28
CA VAL A 196 -16.26 11.04 -20.44
C VAL A 196 -16.30 10.47 -21.87
N GLY A 197 -16.04 11.28 -22.88
CA GLY A 197 -15.89 10.84 -24.27
C GLY A 197 -14.79 9.80 -24.42
N ALA A 198 -13.58 10.12 -23.98
CA ALA A 198 -12.42 9.24 -24.06
C ALA A 198 -12.62 7.90 -23.34
N LEU A 199 -13.27 7.92 -22.16
CA LEU A 199 -13.61 6.67 -21.45
C LEU A 199 -14.62 5.82 -22.22
N ASN A 200 -15.58 6.43 -22.93
CA ASN A 200 -16.49 5.69 -23.79
C ASN A 200 -15.76 5.05 -24.98
N ASP A 201 -14.81 5.75 -25.60
CA ASP A 201 -13.98 5.21 -26.68
C ASP A 201 -13.17 3.99 -26.21
N VAL A 202 -12.54 4.10 -25.02
CA VAL A 202 -11.80 2.98 -24.41
C VAL A 202 -12.74 1.82 -24.06
N LEU A 203 -13.96 2.11 -23.60
CA LEU A 203 -14.96 1.07 -23.30
C LEU A 203 -15.34 0.31 -24.57
N ASP A 204 -15.61 1.03 -25.67
CA ASP A 204 -16.03 0.44 -26.93
C ASP A 204 -14.91 -0.39 -27.57
N GLU A 205 -13.67 0.08 -27.54
CA GLU A 205 -12.50 -0.67 -27.98
C GLU A 205 -12.24 -1.91 -27.10
N GLY A 206 -12.40 -1.78 -25.78
CA GLY A 206 -12.15 -2.85 -24.81
C GLY A 206 -13.23 -3.93 -24.78
N LEU A 207 -14.48 -3.60 -25.11
CA LEU A 207 -15.62 -4.49 -24.99
C LEU A 207 -15.43 -5.86 -25.67
N PRO A 208 -14.99 -5.95 -26.95
CA PRO A 208 -14.75 -7.23 -27.61
C PRO A 208 -13.56 -8.01 -27.02
N LEU A 209 -12.67 -7.36 -26.28
CA LEU A 209 -11.45 -7.95 -25.74
C LEU A 209 -11.65 -8.61 -24.37
N HIS A 210 -12.79 -8.42 -23.70
CA HIS A 210 -13.09 -9.11 -22.46
C HIS A 210 -13.05 -10.63 -22.64
N PRO A 211 -12.27 -11.38 -21.85
CA PRO A 211 -12.10 -12.83 -22.06
C PRO A 211 -13.34 -13.64 -21.68
N LEU A 212 -14.15 -13.14 -20.73
CA LEU A 212 -15.32 -13.82 -20.21
C LEU A 212 -16.59 -13.28 -20.87
N PRO A 213 -17.48 -14.17 -21.39
CA PRO A 213 -18.76 -13.78 -21.96
C PRO A 213 -19.61 -12.94 -21.01
N GLU A 214 -19.68 -13.32 -19.74
CA GLU A 214 -20.44 -12.65 -18.69
C GLU A 214 -19.99 -11.19 -18.50
N GLN A 215 -18.69 -10.93 -18.62
CA GLN A 215 -18.16 -9.56 -18.57
C GLN A 215 -18.60 -8.76 -19.80
N ARG A 216 -18.51 -9.34 -21.00
CA ARG A 216 -18.95 -8.67 -22.23
C ARG A 216 -20.43 -8.31 -22.17
N GLU A 217 -21.26 -9.24 -21.72
CA GLU A 217 -22.71 -9.04 -21.59
C GLU A 217 -23.04 -7.95 -20.56
N SER A 218 -22.43 -7.99 -19.38
CA SER A 218 -22.64 -7.01 -18.32
C SER A 218 -22.16 -5.62 -18.74
N VAL A 219 -20.94 -5.52 -19.29
CA VAL A 219 -20.38 -4.23 -19.74
C VAL A 219 -21.18 -3.65 -20.90
N ALA A 220 -21.61 -4.47 -21.86
CA ALA A 220 -22.46 -4.04 -22.96
C ALA A 220 -23.82 -3.52 -22.47
N ALA A 221 -24.43 -4.20 -21.49
CA ALA A 221 -25.75 -3.85 -20.95
C ALA A 221 -25.74 -2.55 -20.15
N TRP A 222 -24.72 -2.34 -19.31
CA TRP A 222 -24.68 -1.24 -18.32
C TRP A 222 -23.70 -0.12 -18.64
N ARG A 223 -22.66 -0.35 -19.44
CA ARG A 223 -21.67 0.64 -19.89
C ARG A 223 -21.14 1.53 -18.75
N GLN A 224 -20.75 0.92 -17.63
CA GLN A 224 -20.20 1.64 -16.47
C GLN A 224 -18.80 2.21 -16.78
N ILE A 225 -18.56 3.45 -16.38
CA ILE A 225 -17.24 4.10 -16.36
C ILE A 225 -17.03 4.72 -14.99
N GLY A 226 -15.79 5.06 -14.66
CA GLY A 226 -15.40 5.67 -13.39
C GLY A 226 -14.42 6.82 -13.62
N LEU A 227 -14.93 8.03 -13.81
CA LEU A 227 -14.11 9.23 -13.88
C LEU A 227 -13.95 9.81 -12.47
N GLY A 228 -12.71 10.01 -12.01
CA GLY A 228 -12.35 10.54 -10.70
C GLY A 228 -11.39 11.71 -10.76
N ILE A 229 -10.73 11.94 -9.62
CA ILE A 229 -9.82 13.05 -9.41
C ILE A 229 -8.47 12.59 -8.84
N MET A 230 -7.45 13.42 -8.99
CA MET A 230 -6.17 13.40 -8.29
C MET A 230 -5.66 14.83 -8.14
N GLY A 231 -4.64 15.08 -7.35
CA GLY A 231 -4.11 16.43 -7.13
C GLY A 231 -5.04 17.34 -6.30
N LEU A 232 -5.97 16.77 -5.51
CA LEU A 232 -6.88 17.53 -4.67
C LEU A 232 -6.14 18.35 -3.62
N ALA A 233 -5.23 17.75 -2.89
CA ALA A 233 -4.46 18.45 -1.86
C ALA A 233 -3.55 19.52 -2.48
N ASP A 234 -2.94 19.24 -3.64
CA ASP A 234 -2.15 20.22 -4.38
C ASP A 234 -3.00 21.43 -4.83
N MET A 235 -4.21 21.18 -5.31
CA MET A 235 -5.18 22.24 -5.65
C MET A 235 -5.46 23.13 -4.45
N LEU A 236 -5.78 22.53 -3.30
CA LEU A 236 -6.09 23.29 -2.08
C LEU A 236 -4.89 24.13 -1.62
N LEU A 237 -3.68 23.57 -1.63
CA LEU A 237 -2.46 24.32 -1.30
C LEU A 237 -2.22 25.47 -2.27
N LYS A 238 -2.40 25.26 -3.58
CA LYS A 238 -2.29 26.33 -4.60
C LYS A 238 -3.31 27.46 -4.38
N LEU A 239 -4.47 27.14 -3.79
CA LEU A 239 -5.53 28.11 -3.45
C LEU A 239 -5.35 28.72 -2.05
N GLY A 240 -4.36 28.28 -1.26
CA GLY A 240 -4.17 28.74 0.12
C GLY A 240 -5.22 28.22 1.11
N LEU A 241 -5.90 27.09 0.79
CA LEU A 241 -6.96 26.50 1.59
C LEU A 241 -6.46 25.32 2.41
N THR A 242 -6.92 25.24 3.66
CA THR A 242 -6.61 24.10 4.54
C THR A 242 -7.53 22.91 4.20
N TYR A 243 -6.96 21.75 3.95
CA TYR A 243 -7.72 20.53 3.71
C TYR A 243 -8.69 20.24 4.87
N GLY A 244 -10.00 20.08 4.55
CA GLY A 244 -11.05 19.73 5.52
C GLY A 244 -11.64 20.90 6.31
N GLU A 245 -11.16 22.13 6.15
CA GLU A 245 -11.81 23.32 6.67
C GLU A 245 -13.03 23.70 5.82
N ALA A 246 -13.92 24.50 6.40
CA ALA A 246 -15.25 24.77 5.84
C ALA A 246 -15.23 25.33 4.41
N ASP A 247 -14.34 26.26 4.13
CA ASP A 247 -14.18 26.90 2.81
C ASP A 247 -13.64 25.93 1.75
N ALA A 248 -12.70 25.06 2.14
CA ALA A 248 -12.19 23.99 1.29
C ALA A 248 -13.29 22.95 0.99
N VAL A 249 -14.08 22.57 2.00
CA VAL A 249 -15.20 21.63 1.88
C VAL A 249 -16.28 22.19 0.96
N GLU A 250 -16.66 23.47 1.13
CA GLU A 250 -17.63 24.16 0.28
C GLU A 250 -17.16 24.22 -1.19
N LEU A 251 -15.92 24.64 -1.41
CA LEU A 251 -15.35 24.66 -2.77
C LEU A 251 -15.36 23.27 -3.41
N CYS A 252 -14.98 22.23 -2.67
CA CYS A 252 -14.98 20.84 -3.16
C CYS A 252 -16.40 20.37 -3.49
N GLY A 253 -17.42 20.73 -2.71
CA GLY A 253 -18.82 20.46 -3.05
C GLY A 253 -19.23 21.12 -4.38
N ARG A 254 -18.84 22.38 -4.59
CA ARG A 254 -19.11 23.09 -5.88
C ARG A 254 -18.38 22.44 -7.07
N ILE A 255 -17.13 22.01 -6.89
CA ILE A 255 -16.38 21.30 -7.93
C ILE A 255 -17.01 19.93 -8.20
N GLY A 256 -17.40 19.19 -7.16
CA GLY A 256 -18.09 17.90 -7.25
C GLY A 256 -19.40 18.00 -8.02
N PHE A 257 -20.25 18.98 -7.70
CA PHE A 257 -21.48 19.25 -8.44
C PHE A 257 -21.19 19.57 -9.93
N ALA A 258 -20.21 20.44 -10.19
CA ALA A 258 -19.84 20.79 -11.55
C ALA A 258 -19.33 19.57 -12.35
N MET A 259 -18.61 18.66 -11.68
CA MET A 259 -18.16 17.39 -12.26
C MET A 259 -19.34 16.47 -12.60
N ALA A 260 -20.24 16.26 -11.65
CA ALA A 260 -21.40 15.38 -11.82
C ALA A 260 -22.35 15.88 -12.91
N ASP A 261 -22.76 17.13 -12.86
CA ASP A 261 -23.62 17.74 -13.88
C ASP A 261 -23.01 17.67 -15.28
N SER A 262 -21.71 17.99 -15.39
CA SER A 262 -21.00 17.93 -16.69
C SER A 262 -20.83 16.53 -17.23
N ALA A 263 -20.57 15.55 -16.35
CA ALA A 263 -20.43 14.14 -16.75
C ALA A 263 -21.77 13.55 -17.21
N ILE A 264 -22.86 13.82 -16.48
CA ILE A 264 -24.21 13.41 -16.86
C ILE A 264 -24.62 14.06 -18.18
N ALA A 265 -24.38 15.37 -18.35
CA ALA A 265 -24.65 16.06 -19.60
C ALA A 265 -23.85 15.48 -20.79
N ALA A 266 -22.56 15.18 -20.60
CA ALA A 266 -21.71 14.55 -21.61
C ALA A 266 -22.24 13.17 -22.02
N SER A 267 -22.60 12.33 -21.03
CA SER A 267 -23.18 11.01 -21.27
C SER A 267 -24.53 11.10 -22.04
N ALA A 268 -25.36 12.10 -21.74
CA ALA A 268 -26.60 12.33 -22.49
C ALA A 268 -26.35 12.80 -23.94
N LEU A 269 -25.32 13.61 -24.16
CA LEU A 269 -24.92 14.01 -25.52
C LEU A 269 -24.36 12.83 -26.32
N LEU A 270 -23.57 11.97 -25.70
CA LEU A 270 -23.12 10.72 -26.34
C LEU A 270 -24.29 9.77 -26.63
N ALA A 271 -25.28 9.73 -25.74
CA ALA A 271 -26.51 8.96 -25.99
C ALA A 271 -27.32 9.52 -27.18
N LYS A 272 -27.31 10.83 -27.40
CA LYS A 272 -27.90 11.45 -28.59
C LYS A 272 -27.24 10.97 -29.88
N GLU A 273 -25.94 10.73 -29.88
CA GLU A 273 -25.14 10.35 -31.05
C GLU A 273 -25.15 8.83 -31.30
N ALA A 274 -24.95 8.05 -30.24
CA ALA A 274 -24.72 6.59 -30.32
C ALA A 274 -25.83 5.75 -29.65
N GLY A 275 -26.90 6.38 -29.16
CA GLY A 275 -27.96 5.73 -28.40
C GLY A 275 -27.63 5.58 -26.91
N PRO A 276 -28.64 5.47 -26.05
CA PRO A 276 -28.46 5.21 -24.63
C PRO A 276 -27.89 3.79 -24.39
N TYR A 277 -27.43 3.52 -23.18
CA TYR A 277 -27.05 2.16 -22.82
C TYR A 277 -28.28 1.23 -22.86
N PRO A 278 -28.12 -0.06 -23.20
CA PRO A 278 -29.27 -0.97 -23.51
C PRO A 278 -30.33 -1.11 -22.41
N LYS A 279 -29.90 -1.02 -21.14
CA LYS A 279 -30.79 -1.10 -19.96
C LYS A 279 -31.20 0.29 -19.42
N CYS A 280 -31.04 1.35 -20.20
CA CYS A 280 -31.39 2.70 -19.78
C CYS A 280 -32.90 2.88 -19.65
N ASN A 281 -33.35 3.16 -18.43
CA ASN A 281 -34.71 3.58 -18.14
C ASN A 281 -34.69 5.04 -17.63
N ILE A 282 -35.13 5.96 -18.48
CA ILE A 282 -35.06 7.40 -18.20
C ILE A 282 -35.88 7.79 -16.97
N ASP A 283 -37.07 7.23 -16.81
CA ASP A 283 -37.96 7.57 -15.71
C ASP A 283 -37.41 7.08 -14.37
N GLU A 284 -36.83 5.88 -14.33
CA GLU A 284 -36.15 5.36 -13.15
C GLU A 284 -34.96 6.24 -12.78
N ILE A 285 -34.07 6.58 -13.74
CA ILE A 285 -32.89 7.41 -13.52
C ILE A 285 -33.31 8.79 -12.96
N MET A 286 -34.26 9.45 -13.60
CA MET A 286 -34.71 10.80 -13.20
C MET A 286 -35.41 10.81 -11.84
N SER A 287 -35.94 9.69 -11.39
CA SER A 287 -36.59 9.54 -10.07
C SER A 287 -35.59 9.29 -8.94
N THR A 288 -34.30 9.05 -9.23
CA THR A 288 -33.31 8.79 -8.19
C THR A 288 -32.97 10.05 -7.39
N PRO A 289 -32.76 9.94 -6.07
CA PRO A 289 -32.31 11.08 -5.26
C PRO A 289 -30.96 11.67 -5.74
N PHE A 290 -30.05 10.80 -6.20
CA PHE A 290 -28.75 11.23 -6.72
C PHE A 290 -28.91 12.12 -7.97
N PHE A 291 -29.74 11.74 -8.92
CA PHE A 291 -29.99 12.53 -10.12
C PHE A 291 -30.57 13.91 -9.77
N ALA A 292 -31.57 13.94 -8.89
CA ALA A 292 -32.20 15.19 -8.48
C ALA A 292 -31.22 16.17 -7.80
N ALA A 293 -30.28 15.64 -7.01
CA ALA A 293 -29.27 16.44 -6.30
C ALA A 293 -28.12 16.91 -7.21
N ASN A 294 -27.85 16.22 -8.34
CA ASN A 294 -26.63 16.37 -9.12
C ASN A 294 -26.82 16.84 -10.57
N THR A 295 -28.02 17.32 -10.92
CA THR A 295 -28.29 17.81 -12.26
C THR A 295 -28.92 19.20 -12.28
N SER A 296 -28.42 20.03 -13.19
CA SER A 296 -29.06 21.29 -13.56
C SER A 296 -30.32 21.03 -14.43
N GLU A 297 -31.22 22.02 -14.52
CA GLU A 297 -32.40 21.95 -15.40
C GLU A 297 -32.02 21.63 -16.86
N GLY A 298 -30.92 22.22 -17.35
CA GLY A 298 -30.42 21.98 -18.69
C GLY A 298 -29.98 20.53 -18.90
N THR A 299 -29.22 19.97 -17.95
CA THR A 299 -28.76 18.57 -17.97
C THR A 299 -29.96 17.62 -17.84
N ALA A 300 -30.89 17.90 -16.95
CA ALA A 300 -32.12 17.08 -16.81
C ALA A 300 -32.95 17.05 -18.11
N ALA A 301 -33.07 18.17 -18.83
CA ALA A 301 -33.73 18.22 -20.13
C ALA A 301 -33.00 17.37 -21.20
N LEU A 302 -31.67 17.33 -21.20
CA LEU A 302 -30.88 16.46 -22.08
C LEU A 302 -31.16 14.98 -21.80
N VAL A 303 -31.09 14.59 -20.50
CA VAL A 303 -31.34 13.19 -20.08
C VAL A 303 -32.77 12.76 -20.41
N LYS A 304 -33.76 13.60 -20.14
CA LYS A 304 -35.15 13.36 -20.49
C LYS A 304 -35.35 13.08 -21.98
N LYS A 305 -34.57 13.74 -22.82
CA LYS A 305 -34.71 13.65 -24.28
C LYS A 305 -33.92 12.49 -24.89
N TYR A 306 -32.75 12.17 -24.36
CA TYR A 306 -31.80 11.25 -25.00
C TYR A 306 -31.42 10.05 -24.15
N GLY A 307 -31.73 10.01 -22.85
CA GLY A 307 -31.22 9.04 -21.89
C GLY A 307 -29.75 9.27 -21.57
N LEU A 308 -29.08 8.24 -21.08
CA LEU A 308 -27.65 8.24 -20.77
C LEU A 308 -26.92 7.17 -21.56
N ARG A 309 -25.66 7.44 -21.97
CA ARG A 309 -24.77 6.46 -22.59
C ARG A 309 -24.14 5.51 -21.57
N ASN A 310 -24.08 5.93 -20.30
CA ASN A 310 -23.43 5.23 -19.19
C ASN A 310 -24.39 5.14 -18.01
N SER A 311 -24.42 4.00 -17.34
CA SER A 311 -25.25 3.79 -16.14
C SER A 311 -24.57 4.25 -14.84
N GLN A 312 -23.23 4.37 -14.86
CA GLN A 312 -22.38 4.88 -13.78
C GLN A 312 -21.26 5.71 -14.40
N LEU A 313 -20.90 6.82 -13.79
CA LEU A 313 -20.03 7.83 -14.38
C LEU A 313 -18.81 8.17 -13.52
N LEU A 314 -18.99 8.35 -12.21
CA LEU A 314 -18.00 8.95 -11.33
C LEU A 314 -17.58 8.05 -10.20
N THR A 315 -16.27 8.00 -9.97
CA THR A 315 -15.65 7.28 -8.84
C THR A 315 -14.34 7.96 -8.46
N ILE A 316 -13.91 7.88 -7.21
CA ILE A 316 -12.59 8.38 -6.82
C ILE A 316 -11.69 7.20 -6.44
N ALA A 317 -10.82 6.84 -7.39
CA ALA A 317 -9.80 5.80 -7.23
C ALA A 317 -8.57 6.33 -6.44
N PRO A 318 -7.75 5.43 -5.85
CA PRO A 318 -6.56 5.83 -5.08
C PRO A 318 -5.49 6.55 -5.92
N THR A 319 -5.40 6.27 -7.20
CA THR A 319 -4.41 6.79 -8.17
C THR A 319 -2.93 6.69 -7.74
N GLY A 320 -2.60 5.77 -6.83
CA GLY A 320 -1.30 5.74 -6.14
C GLY A 320 -0.08 5.80 -7.07
N THR A 321 -0.05 4.98 -8.13
CA THR A 321 1.07 4.98 -9.10
C THR A 321 1.05 6.21 -10.00
N LEU A 322 -0.14 6.63 -10.47
CA LEU A 322 -0.28 7.77 -11.38
C LEU A 322 0.11 9.08 -10.68
N SER A 323 -0.41 9.30 -9.47
CA SER A 323 -0.10 10.50 -8.69
C SER A 323 1.37 10.58 -8.31
N THR A 324 1.99 9.46 -7.93
CA THR A 324 3.44 9.41 -7.64
C THR A 324 4.26 9.72 -8.90
N MET A 325 3.89 9.18 -10.06
CA MET A 325 4.58 9.46 -11.33
C MET A 325 4.48 10.95 -11.71
N LEU A 326 3.35 11.58 -11.45
CA LEU A 326 3.12 13.00 -11.73
C LEU A 326 3.60 13.94 -10.61
N GLY A 327 3.96 13.40 -9.45
CA GLY A 327 4.43 14.18 -8.30
C GLY A 327 3.34 14.99 -7.61
N ILE A 328 2.11 14.50 -7.59
CA ILE A 328 0.92 15.13 -6.99
C ILE A 328 0.24 14.20 -5.99
N SER A 329 -0.74 14.71 -5.23
CA SER A 329 -1.55 13.91 -4.30
C SER A 329 -2.49 12.94 -5.03
N GLY A 330 -2.74 11.77 -4.46
CA GLY A 330 -3.60 10.74 -5.02
C GLY A 330 -5.06 10.84 -4.58
N GLY A 331 -5.99 10.66 -5.50
CA GLY A 331 -7.43 10.56 -5.21
C GLY A 331 -7.93 11.65 -4.30
N ILE A 332 -8.65 11.22 -3.25
CA ILE A 332 -9.19 12.11 -2.19
C ILE A 332 -8.16 12.43 -1.09
N GLU A 333 -6.95 11.83 -1.16
CA GLU A 333 -6.02 11.84 -0.04
C GLU A 333 -5.36 13.22 0.18
N PRO A 334 -5.14 13.65 1.43
CA PRO A 334 -4.25 14.76 1.74
C PRO A 334 -2.79 14.39 1.40
N ILE A 335 -1.89 15.36 1.44
CA ILE A 335 -0.46 15.08 1.36
C ILE A 335 -0.07 14.21 2.56
N TYR A 336 0.62 13.09 2.29
CA TYR A 336 1.03 12.16 3.35
C TYR A 336 2.04 12.80 4.31
N ALA A 337 3.08 13.43 3.76
CA ALA A 337 4.10 14.17 4.50
C ALA A 337 4.68 15.28 3.62
N ASN A 338 5.11 16.39 4.22
CA ASN A 338 5.73 17.50 3.49
C ASN A 338 7.10 17.12 2.92
N PHE A 339 7.81 16.18 3.56
CA PHE A 339 9.09 15.64 3.12
C PHE A 339 9.25 14.19 3.60
N TYR A 340 10.21 13.49 3.02
CA TYR A 340 10.78 12.26 3.55
C TYR A 340 12.29 12.42 3.73
N GLU A 341 12.86 11.70 4.67
CA GLU A 341 14.30 11.69 4.88
C GLU A 341 14.96 10.66 3.97
N ARG A 342 15.96 11.10 3.22
CA ARG A 342 16.82 10.24 2.42
C ARG A 342 18.18 10.14 3.06
N LYS A 343 18.56 8.93 3.47
CA LYS A 343 19.91 8.60 3.90
C LYS A 343 20.82 8.51 2.68
N THR A 344 21.93 9.24 2.67
CA THR A 344 23.02 9.03 1.71
C THR A 344 24.22 8.47 2.45
N GLU A 345 24.72 7.33 1.96
CA GLU A 345 25.98 6.75 2.45
C GLU A 345 27.11 7.71 2.11
N SER A 346 27.82 8.16 3.14
CA SER A 346 28.99 9.02 2.98
C SER A 346 30.23 8.15 2.77
N LEU A 347 31.02 8.45 1.75
CA LEU A 347 32.35 7.88 1.54
C LEU A 347 33.33 8.17 2.70
N HIS A 348 32.94 8.96 3.70
CA HIS A 348 33.77 9.44 4.80
C HIS A 348 33.21 9.16 6.20
N GLY A 349 32.30 8.19 6.36
CA GLY A 349 32.00 7.57 7.67
C GLY A 349 30.94 8.25 8.54
N THR A 350 30.22 9.27 8.05
CA THR A 350 29.03 9.80 8.75
C THR A 350 27.86 9.85 7.78
N ASP A 351 26.77 9.15 8.14
CA ASP A 351 25.53 9.20 7.37
C ASP A 351 24.98 10.63 7.36
N VAL A 352 24.61 11.11 6.18
CA VAL A 352 23.97 12.41 6.02
C VAL A 352 22.53 12.18 5.59
N TYR A 353 21.59 12.70 6.37
CA TYR A 353 20.16 12.66 6.07
C TYR A 353 19.76 13.97 5.41
N TYR A 354 19.06 13.86 4.29
CA TYR A 354 18.51 14.99 3.55
C TYR A 354 17.00 14.92 3.53
N LYS A 355 16.34 16.04 3.84
CA LYS A 355 14.92 16.21 3.60
C LYS A 355 14.67 16.30 2.09
N VAL A 356 13.87 15.39 1.57
CA VAL A 356 13.38 15.44 0.19
C VAL A 356 11.93 15.88 0.23
N TYR A 357 11.70 17.13 -0.09
CA TYR A 357 10.36 17.72 -0.07
C TYR A 357 9.48 17.18 -1.19
N THR A 358 8.18 17.05 -0.91
CA THR A 358 7.19 16.75 -1.96
C THR A 358 7.20 17.86 -3.02
N PRO A 359 6.87 17.55 -4.28
CA PRO A 359 6.99 18.53 -5.37
C PRO A 359 6.29 19.86 -5.10
N ILE A 360 5.07 19.84 -4.57
CA ILE A 360 4.30 21.06 -4.26
C ILE A 360 4.94 21.89 -3.13
N VAL A 361 5.47 21.24 -2.10
CA VAL A 361 6.21 21.91 -1.02
C VAL A 361 7.50 22.52 -1.55
N LYS A 362 8.25 21.77 -2.36
CA LYS A 362 9.48 22.25 -3.00
C LYS A 362 9.20 23.45 -3.90
N GLN A 363 8.11 23.42 -4.68
CA GLN A 363 7.70 24.55 -5.53
C GLN A 363 7.40 25.78 -4.66
N TYR A 364 6.56 25.64 -3.63
CA TYR A 364 6.22 26.75 -2.74
C TYR A 364 7.47 27.35 -2.07
N MET A 365 8.33 26.51 -1.51
CA MET A 365 9.59 26.98 -0.87
C MET A 365 10.49 27.74 -1.84
N HIS A 366 10.58 27.28 -3.09
CA HIS A 366 11.34 27.96 -4.15
C HIS A 366 10.72 29.32 -4.48
N ASP A 367 9.42 29.38 -4.73
CA ASP A 367 8.72 30.58 -5.20
C ASP A 367 8.71 31.70 -4.14
N PHE A 368 8.69 31.32 -2.85
CA PHE A 368 8.73 32.25 -1.72
C PHE A 368 10.10 32.36 -1.03
N ASN A 369 11.15 31.77 -1.61
CA ASN A 369 12.51 31.77 -1.08
C ASN A 369 12.60 31.30 0.38
N ILE A 370 11.86 30.23 0.71
CA ILE A 370 11.84 29.60 2.04
C ILE A 370 12.89 28.49 2.08
N SER A 371 13.75 28.50 3.08
CA SER A 371 14.84 27.53 3.24
C SER A 371 14.53 26.39 4.21
N ASP A 372 13.50 26.54 5.07
CA ASP A 372 13.14 25.58 6.11
C ASP A 372 11.60 25.38 6.12
N ASP A 373 11.17 24.14 6.17
CA ASP A 373 9.76 23.76 6.23
C ASP A 373 9.01 24.25 7.49
N ALA A 374 9.74 24.66 8.53
CA ALA A 374 9.17 25.32 9.71
C ALA A 374 8.47 26.66 9.38
N TYR A 375 8.78 27.26 8.24
CA TYR A 375 8.17 28.52 7.77
C TYR A 375 7.05 28.32 6.77
N LEU A 376 6.62 27.08 6.52
CA LEU A 376 5.45 26.82 5.69
C LEU A 376 4.18 27.37 6.35
N PRO A 377 3.23 27.93 5.59
CA PRO A 377 1.94 28.35 6.12
C PRO A 377 1.19 27.20 6.79
N SER A 378 0.30 27.55 7.72
CA SER A 378 -0.47 26.58 8.51
C SER A 378 -1.40 25.68 7.68
N TYR A 379 -1.75 26.07 6.46
CA TYR A 379 -2.54 25.25 5.55
C TYR A 379 -1.78 24.10 4.88
N PHE A 380 -0.46 24.00 5.07
CA PHE A 380 0.33 22.83 4.67
C PHE A 380 0.16 21.68 5.68
N VAL A 381 -1.06 21.17 5.76
CA VAL A 381 -1.42 20.03 6.61
C VAL A 381 -1.11 18.70 5.93
N THR A 382 -0.88 17.65 6.73
CA THR A 382 -0.57 16.31 6.24
C THR A 382 -1.57 15.28 6.75
N ALA A 383 -1.57 14.09 6.17
CA ALA A 383 -2.45 12.99 6.60
C ALA A 383 -2.33 12.66 8.10
N MET A 384 -1.14 12.88 8.69
CA MET A 384 -0.86 12.58 10.10
C MET A 384 -1.20 13.72 11.05
N THR A 385 -1.39 14.96 10.55
CA THR A 385 -1.72 16.14 11.35
C THR A 385 -3.19 16.53 11.30
N LEU A 386 -3.94 15.98 10.34
CA LEU A 386 -5.37 16.23 10.18
C LEU A 386 -6.20 15.48 11.21
N ASP A 387 -7.22 16.15 11.77
CA ASP A 387 -8.29 15.48 12.50
C ASP A 387 -9.11 14.58 11.55
N TYR A 388 -9.48 13.40 12.01
CA TYR A 388 -10.24 12.45 11.19
C TYR A 388 -11.59 13.00 10.73
N ARG A 389 -12.21 13.94 11.49
CA ARG A 389 -13.47 14.58 11.10
C ARG A 389 -13.29 15.47 9.87
N GLN A 390 -12.18 16.21 9.80
CA GLN A 390 -11.84 17.01 8.61
C GLN A 390 -11.68 16.12 7.38
N ARG A 391 -11.06 14.95 7.56
CA ARG A 391 -10.91 13.92 6.52
C ARG A 391 -12.27 13.41 6.04
N ILE A 392 -13.16 13.07 6.98
CA ILE A 392 -14.50 12.56 6.68
C ILE A 392 -15.38 13.65 6.04
N ASN A 393 -15.32 14.89 6.52
CA ASN A 393 -16.07 16.01 5.94
C ASN A 393 -15.70 16.25 4.48
N MET A 394 -14.41 16.21 4.15
CA MET A 394 -13.94 16.31 2.77
C MET A 394 -14.47 15.17 1.91
N GLN A 395 -14.38 13.93 2.40
CA GLN A 395 -14.91 12.76 1.69
C GLN A 395 -16.43 12.85 1.51
N ALA A 396 -17.17 13.33 2.52
CA ALA A 396 -18.62 13.50 2.46
C ALA A 396 -19.03 14.52 1.38
N ALA A 397 -18.35 15.67 1.32
CA ALA A 397 -18.61 16.68 0.30
C ALA A 397 -18.45 16.13 -1.13
N TRP A 398 -17.45 15.29 -1.36
CA TRP A 398 -17.28 14.64 -2.66
C TRP A 398 -18.28 13.49 -2.87
N GLN A 399 -18.61 12.70 -1.82
CA GLN A 399 -19.52 11.56 -1.94
C GLN A 399 -20.95 11.97 -2.33
N GLU A 400 -21.37 13.18 -2.01
CA GLU A 400 -22.66 13.71 -2.48
C GLU A 400 -22.76 13.78 -4.00
N HIS A 401 -21.62 13.89 -4.70
CA HIS A 401 -21.53 14.07 -6.14
C HIS A 401 -20.95 12.87 -6.90
N ILE A 402 -20.58 11.81 -6.20
CA ILE A 402 -20.03 10.57 -6.78
C ILE A 402 -21.07 9.46 -6.76
N ASP A 403 -21.51 9.02 -7.93
CA ASP A 403 -22.54 7.96 -8.07
C ASP A 403 -21.99 6.57 -7.74
N ALA A 404 -20.73 6.25 -8.02
CA ALA A 404 -20.08 5.05 -7.52
C ALA A 404 -19.64 5.23 -6.05
N SER A 405 -18.37 5.08 -5.73
CA SER A 405 -17.86 5.24 -4.37
C SER A 405 -16.49 5.95 -4.38
N ILE A 406 -15.89 6.08 -3.21
CA ILE A 406 -14.61 6.74 -3.01
C ILE A 406 -13.68 5.81 -2.24
N SER A 407 -12.49 5.56 -2.80
CA SER A 407 -11.41 4.92 -2.05
C SER A 407 -10.81 5.95 -1.08
N SER A 408 -10.91 5.68 0.20
CA SER A 408 -10.37 6.56 1.23
C SER A 408 -9.84 5.76 2.41
N THR A 409 -8.59 6.10 2.80
CA THR A 409 -7.95 5.55 3.99
C THR A 409 -7.68 6.68 4.97
N VAL A 410 -8.32 6.64 6.13
CA VAL A 410 -8.05 7.58 7.21
C VAL A 410 -6.84 7.07 7.99
N ASN A 411 -5.71 7.76 7.83
CA ASN A 411 -4.51 7.48 8.62
C ASN A 411 -4.65 8.14 9.99
N VAL A 412 -4.38 7.37 11.04
CA VAL A 412 -4.46 7.85 12.43
C VAL A 412 -3.19 7.47 13.19
N PRO A 413 -2.77 8.29 14.19
CA PRO A 413 -1.53 8.06 14.93
C PRO A 413 -1.61 6.79 15.80
N ASN A 414 -0.46 6.31 16.24
CA ASN A 414 -0.35 5.14 17.12
C ASN A 414 -1.16 5.29 18.42
N SER A 415 -1.28 6.51 18.93
CA SER A 415 -2.05 6.83 20.15
C SER A 415 -3.57 6.74 19.98
N PHE A 416 -4.08 6.58 18.76
CA PHE A 416 -5.51 6.49 18.49
C PHE A 416 -6.10 5.23 19.13
N THR A 417 -7.21 5.37 19.85
CA THR A 417 -7.82 4.30 20.64
C THR A 417 -8.87 3.49 19.87
N VAL A 418 -9.31 2.38 20.42
CA VAL A 418 -10.43 1.59 19.87
C VAL A 418 -11.73 2.41 19.94
N GLU A 419 -11.95 3.16 21.00
CA GLU A 419 -13.14 4.03 21.19
C GLU A 419 -13.18 5.16 20.15
N GLU A 420 -12.02 5.73 19.80
CA GLU A 420 -11.91 6.70 18.72
C GLU A 420 -12.15 6.05 17.36
N THR A 421 -11.73 4.78 17.15
CA THR A 421 -12.02 4.01 15.95
C THR A 421 -13.53 3.75 15.79
N GLU A 422 -14.22 3.37 16.87
CA GLU A 422 -15.70 3.27 16.89
C GLU A 422 -16.36 4.60 16.53
N SER A 423 -15.86 5.69 17.13
CA SER A 423 -16.37 7.06 16.91
C SER A 423 -16.18 7.50 15.47
N LEU A 424 -15.04 7.18 14.86
CA LEU A 424 -14.75 7.47 13.46
C LEU A 424 -15.71 6.73 12.52
N TYR A 425 -15.91 5.43 12.71
CA TYR A 425 -16.88 4.66 11.91
C TYR A 425 -18.31 5.20 12.04
N MET A 426 -18.70 5.56 13.26
CA MET A 426 -20.01 6.15 13.51
C MET A 426 -20.17 7.51 12.81
N TYR A 427 -19.15 8.37 12.91
CA TYR A 427 -19.15 9.67 12.26
C TYR A 427 -19.17 9.54 10.73
N ALA A 428 -18.42 8.60 10.17
CA ALA A 428 -18.43 8.30 8.73
C ALA A 428 -19.83 7.86 8.25
N TYR A 429 -20.50 6.99 9.01
CA TYR A 429 -21.88 6.59 8.72
C TYR A 429 -22.84 7.77 8.78
N ASP A 430 -22.78 8.57 9.84
CA ASP A 430 -23.68 9.73 10.03
C ASP A 430 -23.43 10.83 8.99
N SER A 431 -22.21 10.97 8.50
CA SER A 431 -21.83 11.89 7.41
C SER A 431 -22.21 11.40 6.01
N GLY A 432 -22.87 10.24 5.90
CA GLY A 432 -23.40 9.76 4.61
C GLY A 432 -22.39 9.09 3.68
N LEU A 433 -21.22 8.69 4.18
CA LEU A 433 -20.24 7.95 3.37
C LEU A 433 -20.75 6.59 2.92
N LYS A 434 -20.20 6.10 1.80
CA LYS A 434 -20.46 4.75 1.30
C LYS A 434 -19.49 3.71 1.85
N GLY A 435 -18.33 4.16 2.36
CA GLY A 435 -17.33 3.31 2.96
C GLY A 435 -16.13 4.09 3.47
N VAL A 436 -15.36 3.46 4.35
CA VAL A 436 -14.13 4.02 4.90
C VAL A 436 -13.22 2.90 5.38
N THR A 437 -11.92 3.09 5.19
CA THR A 437 -10.86 2.24 5.76
C THR A 437 -10.04 3.08 6.73
N ILE A 438 -9.62 2.47 7.84
CA ILE A 438 -8.79 3.13 8.85
C ILE A 438 -7.44 2.41 8.87
N TYR A 439 -6.37 3.17 8.86
CA TYR A 439 -5.01 2.68 9.04
C TYR A 439 -4.36 3.38 10.23
N ARG A 440 -4.17 2.66 11.33
CA ARG A 440 -3.47 3.18 12.50
C ARG A 440 -1.97 2.92 12.37
N ASP A 441 -1.16 3.95 12.62
CA ASP A 441 0.28 3.78 12.71
C ASP A 441 0.65 2.80 13.84
N GLY A 442 1.59 1.89 13.56
CA GLY A 442 1.95 0.82 14.50
C GLY A 442 0.93 -0.31 14.63
N CYS A 443 -0.06 -0.44 13.72
CA CYS A 443 -0.89 -1.65 13.64
C CYS A 443 -0.05 -2.86 13.21
N LYS A 444 -0.54 -4.06 13.46
CA LYS A 444 0.19 -5.32 13.16
C LYS A 444 0.36 -5.60 11.66
N ARG A 445 -0.36 -4.88 10.80
CA ARG A 445 -0.18 -4.95 9.34
C ARG A 445 0.94 -4.00 8.91
N THR A 446 1.92 -4.52 8.17
CA THR A 446 3.01 -3.69 7.62
C THR A 446 2.46 -2.72 6.57
N GLY A 447 2.62 -1.42 6.80
CA GLY A 447 2.21 -0.36 5.86
C GLY A 447 3.08 -0.34 4.60
N ILE A 448 2.52 0.22 3.52
CA ILE A 448 3.25 0.47 2.26
C ILE A 448 4.12 1.73 2.40
N LEU A 449 3.69 2.68 3.24
CA LEU A 449 4.40 3.91 3.58
C LEU A 449 4.60 3.93 5.09
N SER A 450 5.83 4.08 5.57
CA SER A 450 6.15 4.30 6.97
C SER A 450 6.89 5.63 7.13
N SER A 451 6.49 6.42 8.10
CA SER A 451 7.20 7.63 8.53
C SER A 451 8.23 7.34 9.62
N ASP A 452 8.30 6.10 10.09
CA ASP A 452 9.21 5.72 11.17
C ASP A 452 10.64 5.58 10.67
N THR A 453 11.48 6.45 11.19
CA THR A 453 12.89 6.14 11.44
C THR A 453 12.90 4.97 12.41
N THR A 454 13.11 3.76 11.89
CA THR A 454 13.35 2.56 12.71
C THR A 454 14.41 2.91 13.75
N LYS A 455 14.03 2.93 15.03
CA LYS A 455 15.00 3.00 16.12
C LYS A 455 15.96 1.83 15.91
N SER A 456 17.22 2.13 15.64
CA SER A 456 18.26 1.11 15.61
C SER A 456 18.38 0.54 17.01
N VAL A 457 17.95 -0.71 17.20
CA VAL A 457 18.19 -1.45 18.44
C VAL A 457 19.66 -1.85 18.41
N THR A 458 20.44 -1.35 19.37
CA THR A 458 21.85 -1.72 19.52
C THR A 458 21.97 -3.05 20.24
N ALA A 459 23.02 -3.84 19.90
CA ALA A 459 23.29 -5.12 20.55
C ALA A 459 23.63 -4.88 22.04
N GLY A 460 22.65 -5.03 22.91
CA GLY A 460 22.80 -4.77 24.37
C GLY A 460 21.48 -4.44 25.05
N ASP A 461 20.49 -3.96 24.28
CA ASP A 461 19.13 -3.79 24.76
C ASP A 461 18.38 -5.12 24.60
N GLY A 462 17.64 -5.55 25.62
CA GLY A 462 16.83 -6.77 25.54
C GLY A 462 15.80 -6.65 24.41
N LEU A 463 15.92 -7.53 23.39
CA LEU A 463 15.02 -7.56 22.25
C LEU A 463 13.64 -8.06 22.64
N ALA A 464 12.57 -7.37 22.24
CA ALA A 464 11.22 -7.91 22.31
C ALA A 464 11.01 -9.01 21.25
N ARG A 465 10.02 -9.88 21.47
CA ARG A 465 9.76 -11.00 20.55
C ARG A 465 9.42 -10.48 19.13
N GLY A 466 10.24 -10.84 18.16
CA GLY A 466 10.10 -10.44 16.75
C GLY A 466 10.91 -9.22 16.34
N GLU A 467 11.59 -8.56 17.26
CA GLU A 467 12.57 -7.52 16.93
C GLU A 467 13.87 -8.14 16.41
N ILE A 468 14.53 -7.45 15.50
CA ILE A 468 15.83 -7.85 14.95
C ILE A 468 16.80 -6.67 14.97
N ILE A 469 18.04 -6.94 15.34
CA ILE A 469 19.13 -5.96 15.31
C ILE A 469 19.43 -5.59 13.85
N LEU A 470 19.57 -4.29 13.58
CA LEU A 470 20.08 -3.81 12.29
C LEU A 470 21.59 -3.98 12.24
N VAL A 471 22.11 -4.45 11.12
CA VAL A 471 23.54 -4.57 10.92
C VAL A 471 24.11 -3.18 10.65
N THR A 472 25.12 -2.80 11.41
CA THR A 472 25.85 -1.54 11.21
C THR A 472 26.95 -1.73 10.17
N ASP A 473 27.45 -0.64 9.59
CA ASP A 473 28.54 -0.71 8.59
C ASP A 473 29.89 -1.11 9.22
N ASP A 474 30.08 -0.84 10.52
CA ASP A 474 31.26 -1.27 11.26
C ASP A 474 31.06 -2.70 11.77
N VAL A 475 31.68 -3.66 11.10
CA VAL A 475 31.61 -5.08 11.47
C VAL A 475 33.00 -5.75 11.39
N ILE A 476 33.22 -6.76 12.22
CA ILE A 476 34.40 -7.64 12.09
C ILE A 476 34.02 -8.79 11.18
N GLY A 477 34.59 -8.83 9.97
CA GLY A 477 34.37 -9.88 8.99
C GLY A 477 35.37 -11.02 9.10
N LYS A 478 34.91 -12.28 9.16
CA LYS A 478 35.73 -13.50 9.09
C LYS A 478 35.26 -14.38 7.95
N LYS A 479 36.22 -15.05 7.27
CA LYS A 479 35.92 -15.95 6.15
C LYS A 479 36.60 -17.30 6.32
N ARG A 480 35.86 -18.37 6.00
CA ARG A 480 36.39 -19.75 5.93
C ARG A 480 35.96 -20.42 4.63
N LYS A 481 36.88 -21.18 4.03
CA LYS A 481 36.56 -22.12 2.96
C LYS A 481 36.38 -23.51 3.59
N LEU A 482 35.19 -24.07 3.39
CA LEU A 482 34.83 -25.37 3.94
C LEU A 482 34.81 -26.42 2.82
N ILE A 483 35.38 -27.58 3.05
CA ILE A 483 35.35 -28.73 2.14
C ILE A 483 34.26 -29.66 2.64
N THR A 484 33.25 -29.87 1.81
CA THR A 484 32.08 -30.70 2.12
C THR A 484 32.07 -31.98 1.26
N GLY A 485 31.11 -32.86 1.52
CA GLY A 485 30.99 -34.11 0.77
C GLY A 485 30.85 -33.89 -0.74
N CYS A 486 30.10 -32.91 -1.17
CA CYS A 486 29.79 -32.62 -2.58
C CYS A 486 30.72 -31.57 -3.23
N GLY A 487 31.66 -30.97 -2.49
CA GLY A 487 32.52 -29.92 -3.01
C GLY A 487 32.98 -28.94 -1.93
N SER A 488 33.11 -27.65 -2.26
CA SER A 488 33.49 -26.62 -1.30
C SER A 488 32.40 -25.53 -1.18
N LEU A 489 32.32 -24.91 -0.01
CA LEU A 489 31.53 -23.72 0.24
C LEU A 489 32.36 -22.65 0.95
N HIS A 490 31.97 -21.40 0.82
CA HIS A 490 32.54 -20.30 1.56
C HIS A 490 31.57 -19.86 2.63
N CYS A 491 32.06 -19.73 3.86
CA CYS A 491 31.32 -19.18 4.99
C CYS A 491 31.97 -17.85 5.38
N ILE A 492 31.19 -16.76 5.31
CA ILE A 492 31.59 -15.43 5.78
C ILE A 492 30.67 -15.12 6.95
N ALA A 493 31.22 -14.69 8.07
CA ALA A 493 30.46 -14.27 9.25
C ALA A 493 30.87 -12.85 9.62
N LEU A 494 29.87 -12.02 9.93
CA LEU A 494 30.01 -10.64 10.35
C LEU A 494 29.62 -10.53 11.83
N PHE A 495 30.48 -9.90 12.61
CA PHE A 495 30.34 -9.76 14.07
C PHE A 495 30.33 -8.30 14.46
N ASP A 496 29.59 -7.96 15.50
CA ASP A 496 29.61 -6.65 16.13
C ASP A 496 31.00 -6.35 16.73
N PRO A 497 31.60 -5.20 16.42
CA PRO A 497 32.98 -4.90 16.86
C PRO A 497 33.13 -4.63 18.36
N ASN A 498 32.04 -4.33 19.06
CA ASN A 498 32.05 -3.99 20.48
C ASN A 498 31.70 -5.21 21.36
N THR A 499 30.72 -5.99 20.94
CA THR A 499 30.20 -7.13 21.72
C THR A 499 30.72 -8.48 21.21
N GLY A 500 31.16 -8.54 19.95
CA GLY A 500 31.52 -9.78 19.27
C GLY A 500 30.31 -10.66 18.93
N ALA A 501 29.09 -10.14 19.05
CA ALA A 501 27.87 -10.87 18.70
C ALA A 501 27.83 -11.15 17.19
N LEU A 502 27.40 -12.35 16.79
CA LEU A 502 27.16 -12.67 15.39
C LEU A 502 25.99 -11.84 14.86
N LEU A 503 26.20 -11.14 13.75
CA LEU A 503 25.16 -10.33 13.08
C LEU A 503 24.67 -11.00 11.80
N GLU A 504 25.58 -11.39 10.92
CA GLU A 504 25.21 -11.98 9.63
C GLU A 504 26.14 -13.10 9.21
N THR A 505 25.61 -14.01 8.40
CA THR A 505 26.36 -15.09 7.80
C THR A 505 26.02 -15.16 6.32
N TYR A 506 27.04 -15.24 5.47
CA TYR A 506 26.91 -15.45 4.04
C TYR A 506 27.53 -16.78 3.65
N LEU A 507 26.69 -17.67 3.11
CA LEU A 507 27.11 -18.96 2.59
C LEU A 507 27.03 -18.94 1.07
N SER A 508 28.14 -19.22 0.40
CA SER A 508 28.19 -19.29 -1.05
C SER A 508 28.84 -20.58 -1.53
N LYS A 509 28.37 -21.06 -2.67
CA LYS A 509 28.92 -22.25 -3.32
C LYS A 509 30.36 -22.01 -3.78
N GLY A 510 31.26 -22.99 -3.56
CA GLY A 510 32.58 -23.03 -4.18
C GLY A 510 32.50 -23.59 -5.60
N SER A 511 33.66 -24.11 -6.12
CA SER A 511 33.82 -24.52 -7.51
C SER A 511 32.95 -25.70 -7.95
N THR A 512 32.53 -26.58 -7.05
CA THR A 512 31.74 -27.80 -7.38
C THR A 512 30.82 -28.17 -6.21
N GLY A 513 29.62 -28.72 -6.50
CA GLY A 513 28.71 -29.35 -5.52
C GLY A 513 27.79 -28.39 -4.76
N GLY A 514 26.76 -28.94 -4.13
CA GLY A 514 25.83 -28.27 -3.25
C GLY A 514 24.66 -27.52 -3.94
N CYS A 515 23.53 -27.44 -3.25
CA CYS A 515 22.38 -26.65 -3.69
C CYS A 515 22.56 -25.18 -3.25
N ASN A 516 22.78 -24.29 -4.20
CA ASN A 516 23.00 -22.86 -3.92
C ASN A 516 21.82 -22.23 -3.16
N ASN A 517 20.58 -22.56 -3.56
CA ASN A 517 19.38 -22.03 -2.91
C ASN A 517 19.25 -22.48 -1.45
N PHE A 518 19.62 -23.74 -1.15
CA PHE A 518 19.66 -24.24 0.22
C PHE A 518 20.70 -23.48 1.06
N MET A 519 21.89 -23.21 0.50
CA MET A 519 22.93 -22.44 1.19
C MET A 519 22.48 -20.99 1.47
N ILE A 520 21.83 -20.35 0.51
CA ILE A 520 21.26 -19.00 0.70
C ILE A 520 20.18 -19.03 1.77
N GLY A 521 19.28 -20.01 1.76
CA GLY A 521 18.23 -20.16 2.77
C GLY A 521 18.81 -20.36 4.18
N LEU A 522 19.76 -21.28 4.33
CA LEU A 522 20.44 -21.50 5.60
C LEU A 522 21.18 -20.25 6.09
N SER A 523 21.85 -19.54 5.21
CA SER A 523 22.53 -18.28 5.49
C SER A 523 21.59 -17.23 6.08
N ARG A 524 20.44 -17.03 5.43
CA ARG A 524 19.41 -16.08 5.89
C ARG A 524 18.80 -16.47 7.23
N MET A 525 18.56 -17.77 7.46
CA MET A 525 18.02 -18.24 8.74
C MET A 525 19.02 -18.04 9.89
N ILE A 526 20.31 -18.32 9.68
CA ILE A 526 21.35 -18.04 10.68
C ILE A 526 21.41 -16.54 10.99
N SER A 527 21.43 -15.69 9.96
CA SER A 527 21.51 -14.23 10.12
C SER A 527 20.29 -13.69 10.89
N ILE A 528 19.07 -14.11 10.53
CA ILE A 528 17.85 -13.68 11.22
C ILE A 528 17.82 -14.15 12.67
N SER A 529 18.25 -15.39 12.93
CA SER A 529 18.30 -15.93 14.29
C SER A 529 19.28 -15.15 15.18
N ALA A 530 20.48 -14.89 14.66
CA ALA A 530 21.49 -14.10 15.37
C ALA A 530 21.01 -12.66 15.66
N ARG A 531 20.46 -11.99 14.66
CA ARG A 531 19.90 -10.64 14.80
C ARG A 531 18.65 -10.56 15.67
N GLY A 532 17.90 -11.66 15.76
CA GLY A 532 16.76 -11.82 16.68
C GLY A 532 17.17 -12.15 18.12
N GLY A 533 18.45 -12.07 18.47
CA GLY A 533 18.95 -12.24 19.83
C GLY A 533 19.17 -13.69 20.25
N ILE A 534 19.08 -14.67 19.34
CA ILE A 534 19.44 -16.04 19.66
C ILE A 534 20.96 -16.13 19.77
N ASP A 535 21.45 -16.61 20.90
CA ASP A 535 22.89 -16.72 21.13
C ASP A 535 23.56 -17.67 20.15
N ILE A 536 24.82 -17.41 19.82
CA ILE A 536 25.57 -18.15 18.81
C ILE A 536 25.74 -19.64 19.16
N TYR A 537 25.85 -19.99 20.43
CA TYR A 537 26.01 -21.39 20.85
C TYR A 537 24.72 -22.18 20.61
N THR A 538 23.57 -21.57 20.84
CA THR A 538 22.25 -22.16 20.53
C THR A 538 22.12 -22.39 19.01
N ILE A 539 22.51 -21.41 18.18
CA ILE A 539 22.51 -21.56 16.71
C ILE A 539 23.44 -22.71 16.29
N ILE A 540 24.65 -22.78 16.84
CA ILE A 540 25.64 -23.82 16.54
C ILE A 540 25.13 -25.20 16.97
N ASP A 541 24.48 -25.29 18.11
CA ASP A 541 23.89 -26.53 18.62
C ASP A 541 22.84 -27.08 17.63
N GLN A 542 21.94 -26.23 17.15
CA GLN A 542 20.96 -26.62 16.14
C GLN A 542 21.63 -27.09 14.83
N LEU A 543 22.69 -26.44 14.38
CA LEU A 543 23.44 -26.84 13.20
C LEU A 543 24.18 -28.18 13.41
N ASN A 544 24.68 -28.44 14.60
CA ASN A 544 25.36 -29.66 14.98
C ASN A 544 24.43 -30.83 15.26
N SER A 545 23.17 -30.58 15.52
CA SER A 545 22.13 -31.61 15.74
C SER A 545 21.60 -32.20 14.44
N THR A 546 22.08 -31.75 13.27
CA THR A 546 21.71 -32.31 11.98
C THR A 546 22.43 -33.63 11.72
N GLY A 547 21.74 -34.58 11.09
CA GLY A 547 22.27 -35.90 10.83
C GLY A 547 23.46 -35.92 9.85
N SER A 548 24.08 -37.09 9.65
CA SER A 548 25.22 -37.29 8.75
C SER A 548 24.81 -37.31 7.27
N CYS A 549 25.66 -36.76 6.39
CA CYS A 549 25.49 -36.79 4.95
C CYS A 549 26.32 -37.93 4.32
N PRO A 550 25.70 -38.84 3.54
CA PRO A 550 26.43 -39.95 2.89
C PRO A 550 27.62 -39.50 2.04
N SER A 551 27.44 -38.41 1.26
CA SER A 551 28.54 -37.86 0.44
C SER A 551 29.71 -37.36 1.29
N TYR A 552 29.44 -36.87 2.50
CA TYR A 552 30.46 -36.41 3.44
C TYR A 552 31.28 -37.62 3.96
N THR A 553 30.60 -38.71 4.33
CA THR A 553 31.20 -39.95 4.79
C THR A 553 32.08 -40.57 3.72
N VAL A 554 31.57 -40.66 2.49
CA VAL A 554 32.34 -41.19 1.34
C VAL A 554 33.60 -40.37 1.08
N ARG A 555 33.48 -39.04 1.00
CA ARG A 555 34.65 -38.19 0.75
C ARG A 555 35.66 -38.23 1.88
N ARG A 556 35.20 -38.28 3.13
CA ARG A 556 36.08 -38.44 4.30
C ARG A 556 36.88 -39.73 4.26
N ALA A 557 36.24 -40.83 3.86
CA ALA A 557 36.92 -42.13 3.72
C ALA A 557 37.89 -42.18 2.54
N THR A 558 37.57 -41.50 1.42
CA THR A 558 38.35 -41.60 0.18
C THR A 558 39.44 -40.54 0.02
N LYS A 559 39.15 -39.27 0.43
CA LYS A 559 40.05 -38.11 0.22
C LYS A 559 40.64 -37.54 1.49
N GLN A 560 40.04 -37.81 2.64
CA GLN A 560 40.42 -37.32 3.98
C GLN A 560 40.60 -35.80 4.10
N ASP A 561 39.94 -35.03 3.20
CA ASP A 561 40.12 -33.57 3.05
C ASP A 561 38.90 -32.75 3.54
N THR A 562 37.92 -33.40 4.18
CA THR A 562 36.68 -32.72 4.62
C THR A 562 36.90 -31.84 5.85
N SER A 563 36.22 -30.67 5.87
CA SER A 563 36.13 -29.82 7.07
C SER A 563 35.47 -30.57 8.23
N LYS A 564 35.66 -30.07 9.47
CA LYS A 564 35.14 -30.67 10.69
C LYS A 564 33.59 -30.73 10.63
N GLY A 565 33.04 -31.93 10.94
CA GLY A 565 31.59 -32.21 10.89
C GLY A 565 31.31 -33.45 10.03
N SER A 566 30.03 -33.82 9.93
CA SER A 566 29.55 -34.96 9.13
C SER A 566 28.54 -34.56 8.04
N CYS A 567 28.20 -33.25 7.94
CA CYS A 567 27.33 -32.66 6.92
C CYS A 567 27.66 -31.18 6.76
N CYS A 568 27.04 -30.52 5.77
CA CYS A 568 27.23 -29.06 5.53
C CYS A 568 26.83 -28.18 6.71
N PRO A 569 25.66 -28.35 7.34
CA PRO A 569 25.31 -27.56 8.53
C PRO A 569 26.32 -27.69 9.66
N MET A 570 26.76 -28.88 10.00
CA MET A 570 27.79 -29.11 11.02
C MET A 570 29.13 -28.45 10.67
N ALA A 571 29.52 -28.46 9.41
CA ALA A 571 30.77 -27.80 8.98
C ALA A 571 30.64 -26.27 9.13
N VAL A 572 29.46 -25.70 8.85
CA VAL A 572 29.16 -24.28 9.06
C VAL A 572 29.15 -23.94 10.56
N GLY A 573 28.47 -24.72 11.39
CA GLY A 573 28.43 -24.54 12.85
C GLY A 573 29.82 -24.53 13.49
N ASN A 574 30.68 -25.51 13.12
CA ASN A 574 32.06 -25.54 13.62
C ASN A 574 32.88 -24.34 13.14
N ALA A 575 32.70 -23.90 11.90
CA ALA A 575 33.40 -22.72 11.39
C ALA A 575 32.96 -21.43 12.09
N LEU A 576 31.64 -21.27 12.37
CA LEU A 576 31.11 -20.14 13.13
C LEU A 576 31.70 -20.11 14.55
N LEU A 577 31.80 -21.26 15.22
CA LEU A 577 32.38 -21.34 16.54
C LEU A 577 33.85 -20.90 16.57
N ASP A 578 34.64 -21.37 15.59
CA ASP A 578 36.04 -21.03 15.47
C ASP A 578 36.23 -19.52 15.18
N MET A 579 35.45 -18.95 14.27
CA MET A 579 35.46 -17.52 13.94
C MET A 579 35.00 -16.65 15.12
N TYR A 580 33.98 -17.09 15.86
CA TYR A 580 33.50 -16.39 17.07
C TYR A 580 34.57 -16.33 18.16
N LYS A 581 35.24 -17.46 18.46
CA LYS A 581 36.33 -17.48 19.45
C LYS A 581 37.49 -16.56 19.07
N GLU A 582 37.82 -16.49 17.78
CA GLU A 582 38.86 -15.56 17.29
C GLU A 582 38.45 -14.11 17.52
N VAL A 583 37.19 -13.73 17.21
CA VAL A 583 36.68 -12.37 17.40
C VAL A 583 36.64 -12.00 18.88
N GLN A 584 36.20 -12.90 19.75
CA GLN A 584 36.21 -12.66 21.20
C GLN A 584 37.65 -12.43 21.75
N ALA A 585 38.62 -13.20 21.25
CA ALA A 585 40.02 -13.00 21.63
C ALA A 585 40.59 -11.67 21.11
N GLU A 586 40.21 -11.22 19.90
CA GLU A 586 40.60 -9.92 19.34
C GLU A 586 40.02 -8.75 20.14
N ILE A 587 38.77 -8.85 20.58
CA ILE A 587 38.12 -7.83 21.40
C ILE A 587 38.75 -7.77 22.80
N ALA A 588 38.99 -8.92 23.43
CA ALA A 588 39.66 -8.99 24.74
C ALA A 588 41.08 -8.38 24.68
N ALA A 589 41.84 -8.72 23.65
CA ALA A 589 43.20 -8.14 23.48
C ALA A 589 43.19 -6.62 23.25
N LYS A 590 42.15 -6.07 22.61
CA LYS A 590 41.99 -4.61 22.49
C LYS A 590 41.61 -3.93 23.80
N ALA A 591 40.85 -4.60 24.66
CA ALA A 591 40.46 -4.09 25.98
C ALA A 591 41.65 -4.08 27.00
N GLU A 592 42.62 -4.99 26.88
CA GLU A 592 43.79 -5.10 27.72
C GLU A 592 44.98 -4.20 27.25
N ALA A 593 44.91 -3.61 26.06
CA ALA A 593 45.92 -2.69 25.58
C ALA A 593 45.90 -1.39 26.41
N PRO A 594 47.03 -0.93 27.00
CA PRO A 594 47.04 0.30 27.74
C PRO A 594 46.64 1.47 26.83
N ALA A 595 45.79 2.35 27.36
CA ALA A 595 45.35 3.54 26.64
C ALA A 595 46.59 4.31 26.13
N PRO A 596 46.64 4.72 24.87
CA PRO A 596 47.76 5.51 24.38
C PRO A 596 47.87 6.81 25.18
N GLU A 597 49.05 7.04 25.81
CA GLU A 597 49.35 8.31 26.49
C GLU A 597 49.01 9.46 25.56
N ALA A 598 48.23 10.40 26.07
CA ALA A 598 47.85 11.60 25.34
C ALA A 598 49.14 12.38 24.97
N ALA A 599 49.51 12.32 23.70
CA ALA A 599 50.58 13.15 23.18
C ALA A 599 50.18 14.64 23.30
N PRO A 600 51.13 15.53 23.71
CA PRO A 600 50.83 16.96 23.88
C PRO A 600 50.34 17.57 22.55
N PRO A 601 49.48 18.59 22.60
CA PRO A 601 48.84 19.13 21.42
C PRO A 601 49.88 19.68 20.43
N LYS A 602 50.04 19.01 19.30
CA LYS A 602 50.84 19.52 18.18
C LYS A 602 50.12 20.73 17.58
N LYS A 603 50.84 21.88 17.55
CA LYS A 603 50.39 23.11 16.87
C LYS A 603 49.90 22.76 15.45
N ALA A 604 48.72 23.27 15.11
CA ALA A 604 48.11 23.12 13.77
C ALA A 604 49.10 23.50 12.65
N PRO A 605 49.30 22.67 11.65
CA PRO A 605 50.13 23.04 10.51
C PRO A 605 49.41 24.07 9.65
N LYS A 606 50.11 25.11 9.25
CA LYS A 606 49.66 26.09 8.28
C LYS A 606 49.31 25.39 6.98
N PRO A 607 48.26 25.82 6.24
CA PRO A 607 47.85 25.18 5.02
C PRO A 607 48.96 25.26 3.97
N LYS A 608 49.49 24.12 3.57
CA LYS A 608 50.35 24.01 2.37
C LYS A 608 49.46 24.07 1.15
N ALA A 609 49.83 24.94 0.22
CA ALA A 609 49.20 25.04 -1.09
C ALA A 609 49.10 23.67 -1.76
N VAL A 610 47.93 23.28 -2.12
CA VAL A 610 47.64 22.06 -2.88
C VAL A 610 48.21 22.25 -4.29
N LYS A 611 49.23 21.49 -4.63
CA LYS A 611 49.70 21.36 -6.01
C LYS A 611 48.56 20.70 -6.81
N ASN A 612 48.11 21.40 -7.87
CA ASN A 612 47.23 20.84 -8.87
C ASN A 612 47.76 19.49 -9.37
N ILE A 613 47.03 18.42 -9.03
CA ILE A 613 47.19 17.15 -9.73
C ILE A 613 46.44 17.31 -11.05
N ASN A 614 47.18 17.25 -12.15
CA ASN A 614 46.61 17.20 -13.51
C ASN A 614 45.61 16.05 -13.56
N LYS A 615 44.31 16.37 -13.62
CA LYS A 615 43.29 15.44 -14.09
C LYS A 615 43.50 15.29 -15.59
N GLU A 616 44.12 14.18 -16.02
CA GLU A 616 43.94 13.74 -17.41
C GLU A 616 42.44 13.50 -17.61
N SER A 617 41.81 14.38 -18.34
CA SER A 617 40.42 14.25 -18.76
C SER A 617 40.34 13.05 -19.71
N ILE A 618 39.54 12.04 -19.36
CA ILE A 618 39.24 10.91 -20.25
C ILE A 618 38.46 11.48 -21.44
N LEU A 619 39.00 11.33 -22.63
CA LEU A 619 38.41 11.88 -23.86
C LEU A 619 37.40 10.88 -24.47
N CYS A 620 36.38 11.42 -25.12
CA CYS A 620 35.36 10.63 -25.82
C CYS A 620 35.97 9.90 -27.02
N PRO A 621 35.82 8.58 -27.13
CA PRO A 621 36.37 7.81 -28.24
C PRO A 621 35.72 8.14 -29.61
N GLN A 622 34.58 8.81 -29.61
CA GLN A 622 33.83 9.13 -30.82
C GLN A 622 34.10 10.54 -31.37
N CYS A 623 34.31 11.56 -30.52
CA CYS A 623 34.49 12.94 -30.92
C CYS A 623 35.69 13.66 -30.30
N GLY A 624 36.42 13.02 -29.38
CA GLY A 624 37.63 13.59 -28.73
C GLY A 624 37.35 14.61 -27.61
N GLU A 625 36.11 14.95 -27.32
CA GLU A 625 35.72 15.88 -26.25
C GLU A 625 35.80 15.24 -24.87
N PRO A 626 36.04 16.01 -23.77
CA PRO A 626 36.11 15.49 -22.44
C PRO A 626 34.81 14.79 -21.98
N LEU A 627 34.95 13.61 -21.36
CA LEU A 627 33.83 12.88 -20.79
C LEU A 627 33.51 13.40 -19.39
N VAL A 628 32.22 13.43 -19.08
CA VAL A 628 31.68 13.72 -17.75
C VAL A 628 31.17 12.42 -17.14
N PHE A 629 31.54 12.14 -15.89
CA PHE A 629 31.01 10.99 -15.16
C PHE A 629 29.71 11.40 -14.45
N GLU A 630 28.60 10.80 -14.85
CA GLU A 630 27.27 11.11 -14.33
C GLU A 630 26.42 9.83 -14.26
N GLY A 631 25.80 9.56 -13.10
CA GLY A 631 24.91 8.41 -12.90
C GLY A 631 25.58 7.02 -13.08
N GLY A 632 26.90 6.88 -12.80
CA GLY A 632 27.62 5.63 -12.99
C GLY A 632 28.12 5.37 -14.42
N CYS A 633 27.97 6.35 -15.30
CA CYS A 633 28.38 6.25 -16.70
C CYS A 633 29.31 7.42 -17.09
N ASN A 634 30.27 7.17 -17.97
CA ASN A 634 31.00 8.22 -18.68
C ASN A 634 30.15 8.71 -19.87
N LEU A 635 29.78 9.98 -19.89
CA LEU A 635 28.92 10.60 -20.88
C LEU A 635 29.66 11.71 -21.63
N CYS A 636 29.55 11.74 -22.95
CA CYS A 636 29.96 12.87 -23.76
C CYS A 636 28.78 13.81 -23.99
N LYS A 637 28.87 15.05 -23.49
CA LYS A 637 27.80 16.05 -23.69
C LYS A 637 27.73 16.62 -25.10
N SER A 638 28.80 16.42 -25.90
CA SER A 638 28.87 16.96 -27.25
C SER A 638 28.28 16.03 -28.33
N CYS A 639 28.49 14.72 -28.22
CA CYS A 639 28.00 13.75 -29.21
C CYS A 639 27.02 12.71 -28.67
N GLY A 640 26.72 12.73 -27.37
CA GLY A 640 25.79 11.78 -26.72
C GLY A 640 26.37 10.39 -26.46
N TRP A 641 27.65 10.13 -26.76
CA TRP A 641 28.28 8.84 -26.47
C TRP A 641 28.29 8.54 -24.95
N SER A 642 27.91 7.35 -24.55
CA SER A 642 27.92 6.93 -23.14
C SER A 642 28.42 5.49 -22.97
N LYS A 643 29.09 5.24 -21.86
CA LYS A 643 29.51 3.90 -21.43
C LYS A 643 29.35 3.78 -19.91
N CYS A 644 28.51 2.87 -19.47
CA CYS A 644 28.27 2.55 -18.06
C CYS A 644 29.18 1.38 -17.61
N PHE A 645 29.55 1.36 -16.30
CA PHE A 645 30.42 0.36 -15.70
C PHE A 645 29.63 -0.48 -14.71
#